data_4239e02d1e7e7a08cb3830955d39e0f7
#
_entry.id   4239e02d1e7e7a08cb3830955d39e0f7
#
_cell.length_a   1.000
_cell.length_b   1.000
_cell.length_c   1.000
_cell.angle_alpha   90.00
_cell.angle_beta   90.00
_cell.angle_gamma   90.00
#
_symmetry.space_group_name_H-M   'P 1'
#
loop_
_entity.id
_entity.type
_entity.pdbx_description
1 polymer ?
#
loop_
_entity_poly.entity_id
_entity_poly.type
_entity_poly.pdbx_seq_one_letter_code
_entity_poly.pdbx_strand_id
1 'polypeptide(L)'
;MFARRLTSGVALATLVALASTAGAVGASASPVSDPGHHSPVVPTSDHGRGAAVPFTEYSSVGSSTNGAVIGPSDNLYTLPAEAVGRTAVTLSGAGKYVDFTLAKPANAVDLRYSIPDSADGSGLTTPLKVYVDGQQRPDLTLTSKYTWFYGSYPFTNNPADLDGHHMYDDVRTLLGRTLPAGTHVRFQIANPSIPVTIDVADFQQVAPPVPQPRGSISVLSFGADPTGQKDSTTAIQNAISAGSAEGKAVYIPPGDFTVTAHLIVNNVTLTGAGEWYSILHGNGVGVYGNLPPNPSTNVHLSNFAIFGEITDRVDSADVNGIGGGLQDSTISNVWIQHVKAGIWMTGPFTNLKISNVRIQDTTADGINFDGGITSSSVTNTYIRNTGDDGLALWSSGAADAGDSFTHDTVVLPILANNFAIYGGHDNSITSDYGTDTITQGGGIQVGNRFSSVPLSGTTTIANNTLVRTGVLDPNWKFGVGAIWFYASDGEDMTGTINVSHNTILDSPYDAFGFVGDYIPNATPPAYAIDNVHINDNIVHNVGTFVFQLQSAGTNDTISNVVSTGTVGLDGTMACGYGITPTYGPGNTGWSGSECTFPPFNILSTSTSSLSFGTVDLNTQSPAQTVTITNPGPDSAPISSVYATGGFNETNNCPASLAAGASCTATVTITPSAVQQYLGNLVFDANPVNNPFAPYVVSLSAAVYNPNGNLGLTATASADNTLAGFPASNANDGNQATYWQAANSTGDLTLALAEPAPVDRVVVELPQGWGDRHQTIEVDGSTDGSTWTTLVPSAAYLFSASNADGNNVVTISVPSTTVSYLRLDISNNDVQGAPQVAEFEAFSN
;
A
#
# COMPACT_ATOMS: atom_id res chain seq x y z
N MET A 1 -20.54 -2.17 -20.41
CA MET A 1 -21.08 -3.23 -21.32
C MET A 1 -19.97 -4.22 -21.62
N PHE A 2 -19.65 -5.03 -20.67
CA PHE A 2 -18.56 -6.00 -20.76
C PHE A 2 -19.14 -7.40 -20.86
N ALA A 3 -19.36 -7.90 -22.03
CA ALA A 3 -19.53 -9.33 -22.29
C ALA A 3 -19.42 -9.62 -23.78
N ARG A 4 -18.26 -9.84 -24.29
CA ARG A 4 -18.09 -10.72 -25.45
C ARG A 4 -16.94 -11.70 -25.19
N ARG A 5 -17.28 -12.95 -25.32
CA ARG A 5 -16.48 -14.15 -25.06
C ARG A 5 -15.27 -14.19 -25.99
N LEU A 6 -14.08 -14.33 -25.42
CA LEU A 6 -12.92 -14.90 -26.10
C LEU A 6 -12.88 -16.40 -25.76
N THR A 7 -13.26 -17.23 -26.69
CA THR A 7 -12.98 -18.66 -26.64
C THR A 7 -11.71 -18.90 -27.47
N SER A 8 -10.57 -18.91 -26.83
CA SER A 8 -9.30 -19.26 -27.45
C SER A 8 -9.00 -20.73 -27.19
N GLY A 9 -8.94 -21.52 -28.24
CA GLY A 9 -8.51 -22.90 -28.16
C GLY A 9 -6.98 -22.98 -28.05
N VAL A 10 -6.50 -23.66 -27.03
CA VAL A 10 -5.08 -23.96 -26.81
C VAL A 10 -4.69 -25.19 -27.62
N ALA A 11 -3.71 -25.06 -28.50
CA ALA A 11 -3.02 -26.18 -29.15
C ALA A 11 -1.77 -26.56 -28.35
N LEU A 12 -1.72 -27.80 -27.90
CA LEU A 12 -0.62 -28.42 -27.16
C LEU A 12 0.49 -28.87 -28.11
N ALA A 13 1.71 -28.41 -27.95
CA ALA A 13 2.88 -28.91 -28.64
C ALA A 13 3.95 -29.39 -27.66
N THR A 14 4.53 -30.55 -27.92
CA THR A 14 5.47 -31.28 -27.07
C THR A 14 6.92 -30.91 -27.36
N LEU A 15 7.77 -30.78 -26.34
CA LEU A 15 9.16 -30.36 -26.41
C LEU A 15 10.24 -31.36 -26.07
N VAL A 16 11.41 -31.13 -26.59
CA VAL A 16 12.69 -31.81 -26.26
C VAL A 16 13.68 -30.76 -25.70
N ALA A 17 14.32 -31.07 -24.60
CA ALA A 17 15.23 -30.19 -23.86
C ALA A 17 16.71 -30.37 -24.25
N LEU A 18 17.42 -29.25 -24.27
CA LEU A 18 18.89 -29.21 -24.22
C LEU A 18 19.35 -28.19 -23.16
N ALA A 19 20.24 -28.60 -22.29
CA ALA A 19 20.76 -27.80 -21.20
C ALA A 19 22.09 -27.13 -21.57
N SER A 20 22.26 -25.86 -21.18
CA SER A 20 23.55 -25.21 -21.10
C SER A 20 23.70 -24.38 -19.83
N THR A 21 24.86 -24.53 -19.18
CA THR A 21 25.23 -23.93 -17.90
C THR A 21 25.90 -22.55 -18.12
N ALA A 22 25.45 -21.53 -17.40
CA ALA A 22 26.21 -20.30 -17.21
C ALA A 22 26.13 -19.85 -15.75
N GLY A 23 27.27 -19.46 -15.19
CA GLY A 23 27.44 -19.14 -13.79
C GLY A 23 26.97 -17.73 -13.41
N ALA A 24 26.39 -17.65 -12.24
CA ALA A 24 25.90 -16.41 -11.65
C ALA A 24 27.00 -15.63 -10.93
N VAL A 25 27.02 -14.31 -11.14
CA VAL A 25 27.71 -13.35 -10.27
C VAL A 25 26.63 -12.46 -9.67
N GLY A 26 26.30 -12.73 -8.41
CA GLY A 26 25.34 -11.93 -7.67
C GLY A 26 25.95 -10.60 -7.22
N ALA A 27 25.24 -9.52 -7.46
CA ALA A 27 25.45 -8.24 -6.79
C ALA A 27 24.13 -7.83 -6.12
N SER A 28 23.98 -8.20 -4.86
CA SER A 28 22.93 -7.65 -4.01
C SER A 28 23.26 -6.20 -3.68
N ALA A 29 22.49 -5.25 -4.19
CA ALA A 29 22.49 -3.90 -3.67
C ALA A 29 21.72 -3.89 -2.35
N SER A 30 22.42 -4.02 -1.25
CA SER A 30 21.89 -3.68 0.05
C SER A 30 21.60 -2.18 0.08
N PRO A 31 20.46 -1.72 0.62
CA PRO A 31 20.27 -0.30 0.86
C PRO A 31 21.36 0.16 1.83
N VAL A 32 22.10 1.17 1.43
CA VAL A 32 23.05 1.86 2.30
C VAL A 32 22.23 2.54 3.38
N SER A 33 22.20 1.95 4.57
CA SER A 33 21.64 2.61 5.76
C SER A 33 22.58 3.75 6.12
N ASP A 34 22.12 4.98 5.91
CA ASP A 34 22.71 6.17 6.54
C ASP A 34 22.59 5.98 8.07
N PRO A 35 23.67 6.10 8.86
CA PRO A 35 23.62 6.00 10.31
C PRO A 35 22.96 7.21 11.00
N GLY A 36 22.26 8.06 10.30
CA GLY A 36 21.49 9.20 10.82
C GLY A 36 20.00 8.86 10.90
N HIS A 37 19.50 8.74 12.03
CA HIS A 37 18.20 8.88 12.71
C HIS A 37 16.89 9.14 11.92
N HIS A 38 16.79 8.91 10.61
CA HIS A 38 15.57 9.19 9.83
C HIS A 38 14.95 7.91 9.27
N SER A 39 13.63 7.90 9.17
CA SER A 39 12.90 6.82 8.47
C SER A 39 13.22 6.80 6.98
N PRO A 40 13.21 5.63 6.33
CA PRO A 40 13.48 5.51 4.91
C PRO A 40 12.48 6.31 4.07
N VAL A 41 12.98 7.08 3.11
CA VAL A 41 12.18 7.84 2.16
C VAL A 41 11.93 7.00 0.90
N VAL A 42 10.68 6.96 0.46
CA VAL A 42 10.28 6.31 -0.80
C VAL A 42 10.34 7.33 -1.92
N PRO A 43 10.99 7.04 -3.05
CA PRO A 43 11.00 7.92 -4.19
C PRO A 43 9.62 8.05 -4.84
N THR A 44 9.18 9.28 -5.08
CA THR A 44 7.96 9.60 -5.86
C THR A 44 8.30 10.16 -7.24
N SER A 45 9.57 10.24 -7.56
CA SER A 45 10.10 10.69 -8.84
C SER A 45 11.54 10.20 -9.04
N ASP A 46 12.01 10.19 -10.28
CA ASP A 46 13.36 9.77 -10.65
C ASP A 46 14.02 10.76 -11.62
N HIS A 47 15.12 11.38 -11.23
CA HIS A 47 15.93 12.26 -12.07
C HIS A 47 15.13 13.35 -12.84
N GLY A 48 14.09 13.90 -12.22
CA GLY A 48 13.22 14.91 -12.84
C GLY A 48 12.08 14.31 -13.66
N ARG A 49 11.88 13.00 -13.62
CA ARG A 49 10.72 12.27 -14.13
C ARG A 49 9.74 12.05 -12.99
N GLY A 50 8.44 12.19 -13.28
CA GLY A 50 7.40 12.14 -12.25
C GLY A 50 7.08 13.47 -11.58
N ALA A 51 6.09 13.48 -10.73
CA ALA A 51 5.54 14.68 -10.10
C ALA A 51 6.46 15.26 -9.01
N ALA A 52 6.55 16.56 -8.97
CA ALA A 52 7.17 17.29 -7.87
C ALA A 52 6.16 17.44 -6.72
N VAL A 53 6.05 16.41 -5.89
CA VAL A 53 5.07 16.36 -4.80
C VAL A 53 5.43 17.26 -3.62
N PRO A 54 4.44 17.84 -2.89
CA PRO A 54 4.70 18.73 -1.76
C PRO A 54 5.02 17.99 -0.46
N PHE A 55 5.06 16.66 -0.46
CA PHE A 55 5.30 15.83 0.72
C PHE A 55 6.62 15.04 0.60
N THR A 56 6.99 14.39 1.66
CA THR A 56 8.02 13.35 1.69
C THR A 56 7.36 12.06 2.12
N GLU A 57 7.39 11.04 1.28
CA GLU A 57 6.86 9.72 1.56
C GLU A 57 7.87 8.89 2.34
N TYR A 58 7.45 8.30 3.44
CA TYR A 58 8.28 7.44 4.29
C TYR A 58 7.74 6.03 4.32
N SER A 59 8.63 5.04 4.16
CA SER A 59 8.26 3.63 4.33
C SER A 59 8.12 3.26 5.80
N SER A 60 7.10 2.46 6.11
CA SER A 60 6.99 1.80 7.42
C SER A 60 8.12 0.79 7.65
N VAL A 61 8.57 0.14 6.57
CA VAL A 61 9.69 -0.82 6.60
C VAL A 61 11.01 -0.08 6.71
N GLY A 62 11.82 -0.45 7.73
CA GLY A 62 13.04 0.28 8.08
C GLY A 62 12.81 1.46 9.03
N SER A 63 11.57 1.86 9.31
CA SER A 63 11.22 2.74 10.42
C SER A 63 11.28 1.99 11.75
N SER A 64 11.32 2.72 12.87
CA SER A 64 11.30 2.08 14.19
C SER A 64 9.94 1.41 14.43
N THR A 65 9.93 0.10 14.66
CA THR A 65 8.69 -0.65 14.83
C THR A 65 8.89 -1.87 15.72
N ASN A 66 7.83 -2.30 16.38
CA ASN A 66 7.71 -3.62 16.99
C ASN A 66 6.59 -4.45 16.32
N GLY A 67 6.10 -4.01 15.16
CA GLY A 67 5.22 -4.75 14.28
C GLY A 67 5.94 -5.81 13.46
N ALA A 68 5.19 -6.57 12.66
CA ALA A 68 5.72 -7.58 11.75
C ALA A 68 5.92 -6.96 10.36
N VAL A 69 7.14 -7.03 9.81
CA VAL A 69 7.38 -6.71 8.40
C VAL A 69 6.78 -7.81 7.55
N ILE A 70 5.98 -7.47 6.57
CA ILE A 70 5.42 -8.37 5.57
C ILE A 70 6.00 -8.05 4.18
N GLY A 71 6.15 -9.10 3.34
CA GLY A 71 6.78 -8.98 2.02
C GLY A 71 8.32 -8.98 2.07
N PRO A 72 9.01 -8.74 0.91
CA PRO A 72 8.37 -8.45 -0.37
C PRO A 72 7.61 -9.66 -0.96
N SER A 73 6.56 -9.40 -1.71
CA SER A 73 5.81 -10.46 -2.40
C SER A 73 5.02 -9.88 -3.58
N ASP A 74 5.02 -10.62 -4.69
CA ASP A 74 4.17 -10.37 -5.85
C ASP A 74 2.96 -11.32 -5.90
N ASN A 75 2.69 -12.06 -4.82
CA ASN A 75 1.50 -12.90 -4.72
C ASN A 75 0.25 -12.02 -4.76
N LEU A 76 -0.50 -12.09 -5.84
CA LEU A 76 -1.70 -11.30 -6.05
C LEU A 76 -2.70 -11.48 -4.91
N TYR A 77 -3.49 -10.45 -4.65
CA TYR A 77 -4.54 -10.42 -3.63
C TYR A 77 -4.02 -10.60 -2.20
N THR A 78 -2.79 -10.14 -1.95
CA THR A 78 -2.19 -10.15 -0.60
C THR A 78 -1.69 -8.76 -0.21
N LEU A 79 -1.75 -8.46 1.08
CA LEU A 79 -1.31 -7.17 1.61
C LEU A 79 0.09 -6.73 1.15
N PRO A 80 1.13 -7.59 1.14
CA PRO A 80 2.43 -7.13 0.64
C PRO A 80 2.43 -6.83 -0.87
N ALA A 81 1.68 -7.58 -1.69
CA ALA A 81 1.61 -7.31 -3.13
C ALA A 81 0.94 -5.97 -3.46
N GLU A 82 0.07 -5.49 -2.59
CA GLU A 82 -0.68 -4.24 -2.73
C GLU A 82 -0.07 -3.07 -1.95
N ALA A 83 1.12 -3.26 -1.37
CA ALA A 83 1.88 -2.23 -0.70
C ALA A 83 2.88 -1.55 -1.65
N VAL A 84 3.22 -0.29 -1.41
CA VAL A 84 4.28 0.43 -2.11
C VAL A 84 5.60 -0.31 -1.94
N GLY A 85 6.27 -0.65 -3.03
CA GLY A 85 7.49 -1.44 -2.98
C GLY A 85 7.31 -2.87 -2.48
N ARG A 86 6.09 -3.39 -2.47
CA ARG A 86 5.73 -4.77 -2.09
C ARG A 86 6.00 -5.13 -0.63
N THR A 87 6.12 -4.16 0.26
CA THR A 87 6.44 -4.39 1.67
C THR A 87 5.67 -3.45 2.59
N ALA A 88 5.24 -3.92 3.75
CA ALA A 88 4.56 -3.12 4.77
C ALA A 88 4.85 -3.64 6.19
N VAL A 89 4.28 -3.00 7.22
CA VAL A 89 4.36 -3.43 8.62
C VAL A 89 2.99 -3.70 9.18
N THR A 90 2.73 -4.92 9.62
CA THR A 90 1.49 -5.30 10.30
C THR A 90 1.64 -5.20 11.82
N LEU A 91 0.73 -4.48 12.45
CA LEU A 91 0.60 -4.31 13.89
C LEU A 91 -0.49 -5.25 14.39
N SER A 92 -0.15 -6.25 15.20
CA SER A 92 -1.10 -7.18 15.81
C SER A 92 -0.84 -7.29 17.30
N GLY A 93 -1.84 -7.02 18.12
CA GLY A 93 -1.73 -7.07 19.57
C GLY A 93 -1.47 -5.71 20.22
N ALA A 94 -1.57 -5.66 21.54
CA ALA A 94 -1.45 -4.43 22.30
C ALA A 94 -0.06 -3.80 22.20
N GLY A 95 0.00 -2.46 22.19
CA GLY A 95 1.25 -1.71 22.20
C GLY A 95 2.09 -1.77 20.93
N LYS A 96 1.61 -2.40 19.85
CA LYS A 96 2.31 -2.46 18.55
C LYS A 96 2.26 -1.12 17.85
N TYR A 97 3.38 -0.72 17.21
CA TYR A 97 3.53 0.61 16.59
C TYR A 97 4.48 0.63 15.40
N VAL A 98 4.35 1.68 14.60
CA VAL A 98 5.38 2.20 13.68
C VAL A 98 5.69 3.63 14.10
N ASP A 99 6.95 4.00 14.17
CA ASP A 99 7.46 5.31 14.59
C ASP A 99 8.33 5.90 13.47
N PHE A 100 7.83 6.94 12.85
CA PHE A 100 8.52 7.64 11.77
C PHE A 100 9.37 8.78 12.34
N THR A 101 10.65 8.85 11.95
CA THR A 101 11.54 9.97 12.27
C THR A 101 11.64 10.90 11.07
N LEU A 102 11.18 12.11 11.21
CA LEU A 102 11.08 13.07 10.10
C LEU A 102 12.45 13.50 9.60
N ALA A 103 12.70 13.40 8.29
CA ALA A 103 13.88 13.95 7.63
C ALA A 103 13.72 15.45 7.28
N LYS A 104 12.48 15.92 7.13
CA LYS A 104 12.11 17.30 6.80
C LYS A 104 11.03 17.81 7.75
N PRO A 105 10.90 19.14 7.94
CA PRO A 105 9.79 19.70 8.72
C PRO A 105 8.43 19.36 8.09
N ALA A 106 7.43 19.06 8.93
CA ALA A 106 6.06 18.78 8.51
C ALA A 106 5.03 19.29 9.54
N ASN A 107 3.81 19.56 9.10
CA ASN A 107 2.67 19.89 9.95
C ASN A 107 1.41 19.11 9.59
N ALA A 108 1.53 18.17 8.66
CA ALA A 108 0.46 17.32 8.18
C ALA A 108 1.02 15.93 7.83
N VAL A 109 0.18 14.94 7.90
CA VAL A 109 0.47 13.57 7.46
C VAL A 109 -0.76 12.98 6.76
N ASP A 110 -0.49 12.22 5.71
CA ASP A 110 -1.38 11.31 5.07
C ASP A 110 -0.79 9.90 5.25
N LEU A 111 -1.55 9.00 5.87
CA LEU A 111 -1.09 7.66 6.26
C LEU A 111 -1.81 6.60 5.45
N ARG A 112 -1.06 5.79 4.73
CA ARG A 112 -1.59 4.64 4.00
C ARG A 112 -1.60 3.40 4.89
N TYR A 113 -2.76 2.77 4.99
CA TYR A 113 -2.99 1.64 5.90
C TYR A 113 -3.97 0.62 5.31
N SER A 114 -4.00 -0.56 5.91
CA SER A 114 -5.07 -1.54 5.70
C SER A 114 -5.51 -2.13 7.05
N ILE A 115 -6.79 -2.38 7.18
CA ILE A 115 -7.39 -3.16 8.28
C ILE A 115 -8.28 -4.26 7.69
N PRO A 116 -8.58 -5.34 8.43
CA PRO A 116 -9.43 -6.41 7.93
C PRO A 116 -10.80 -5.93 7.45
N ASP A 117 -11.34 -6.63 6.48
CA ASP A 117 -12.73 -6.48 6.05
C ASP A 117 -13.72 -7.03 7.06
N SER A 118 -14.97 -6.55 6.99
CA SER A 118 -16.09 -7.23 7.60
C SER A 118 -16.56 -8.40 6.71
N ALA A 119 -17.21 -9.39 7.34
CA ALA A 119 -17.65 -10.59 6.62
C ALA A 119 -18.70 -10.31 5.52
N ASP A 120 -19.38 -9.18 5.60
CA ASP A 120 -20.39 -8.74 4.61
C ASP A 120 -19.86 -7.69 3.63
N GLY A 121 -18.57 -7.33 3.71
CA GLY A 121 -17.95 -6.33 2.86
C GLY A 121 -18.31 -4.88 3.18
N SER A 122 -19.07 -4.62 4.26
CA SER A 122 -19.44 -3.24 4.66
C SER A 122 -18.30 -2.47 5.36
N GLY A 123 -17.17 -3.13 5.60
CA GLY A 123 -15.99 -2.60 6.23
C GLY A 123 -16.04 -2.54 7.75
N LEU A 124 -14.86 -2.44 8.35
CA LEU A 124 -14.66 -2.22 9.78
C LEU A 124 -14.23 -0.78 10.04
N THR A 125 -14.24 -0.36 11.30
CA THR A 125 -13.72 0.93 11.75
C THR A 125 -12.99 0.74 13.07
N THR A 126 -11.78 1.33 13.19
CA THR A 126 -10.98 1.26 14.41
C THR A 126 -10.16 2.54 14.61
N PRO A 127 -9.93 2.99 15.86
CA PRO A 127 -9.00 4.09 16.11
C PRO A 127 -7.54 3.63 15.99
N LEU A 128 -6.67 4.56 15.57
CA LEU A 128 -5.21 4.43 15.62
C LEU A 128 -4.63 5.58 16.42
N LYS A 129 -3.91 5.30 17.49
CA LYS A 129 -3.29 6.31 18.34
C LYS A 129 -2.14 7.01 17.62
N VAL A 130 -2.05 8.32 17.80
CA VAL A 130 -0.97 9.14 17.24
C VAL A 130 -0.17 9.77 18.38
N TYR A 131 1.15 9.65 18.36
CA TYR A 131 2.04 10.31 19.30
C TYR A 131 3.07 11.15 18.55
N VAL A 132 3.37 12.32 19.08
CA VAL A 132 4.44 13.20 18.58
C VAL A 132 5.42 13.42 19.72
N ASP A 133 6.65 12.93 19.57
CA ASP A 133 7.69 12.92 20.62
C ASP A 133 7.12 12.39 21.97
N GLY A 134 6.41 11.25 21.91
CA GLY A 134 5.76 10.61 23.04
C GLY A 134 4.50 11.29 23.58
N GLN A 135 4.10 12.44 23.05
CA GLN A 135 2.88 13.13 23.45
C GLN A 135 1.70 12.72 22.57
N GLN A 136 0.67 12.12 23.15
CA GLN A 136 -0.52 11.69 22.43
C GLN A 136 -1.24 12.88 21.78
N ARG A 137 -1.72 12.66 20.58
CA ARG A 137 -2.57 13.53 19.76
C ARG A 137 -3.95 12.89 19.60
N PRO A 138 -4.93 13.58 19.02
CA PRO A 138 -6.18 12.93 18.63
C PRO A 138 -5.91 11.70 17.76
N ASP A 139 -6.63 10.62 18.05
CA ASP A 139 -6.53 9.39 17.30
C ASP A 139 -7.02 9.58 15.86
N LEU A 140 -6.45 8.83 14.91
CA LEU A 140 -7.01 8.68 13.58
C LEU A 140 -8.13 7.64 13.61
N THR A 141 -9.12 7.83 12.77
CA THR A 141 -10.16 6.82 12.54
C THR A 141 -9.84 6.11 11.23
N LEU A 142 -9.50 4.83 11.31
CA LEU A 142 -9.27 3.95 10.19
C LEU A 142 -10.56 3.25 9.80
N THR A 143 -10.76 3.01 8.50
CA THR A 143 -11.92 2.27 8.00
C THR A 143 -11.52 1.38 6.82
N SER A 144 -12.21 0.26 6.59
CA SER A 144 -12.12 -0.55 5.39
C SER A 144 -13.40 -0.48 4.54
N LYS A 145 -14.10 0.66 4.55
CA LYS A 145 -15.32 0.85 3.76
C LYS A 145 -15.07 1.17 2.28
N TYR A 146 -13.90 1.71 1.97
CA TYR A 146 -13.57 2.26 0.66
C TYR A 146 -12.54 1.38 -0.04
N THR A 147 -12.11 1.78 -1.24
CA THR A 147 -11.03 1.10 -1.97
C THR A 147 -11.33 -0.37 -2.29
N TRP A 148 -12.57 -0.68 -2.63
CA TRP A 148 -12.96 -2.03 -3.05
C TRP A 148 -12.28 -2.43 -4.35
N PHE A 149 -11.66 -3.60 -4.34
CA PHE A 149 -11.10 -4.26 -5.49
C PHE A 149 -11.93 -5.49 -5.87
N TYR A 150 -12.25 -5.65 -7.14
CA TYR A 150 -13.07 -6.77 -7.62
C TYR A 150 -12.47 -8.17 -7.45
N GLY A 151 -11.15 -8.28 -7.34
CA GLY A 151 -10.46 -9.56 -7.44
C GLY A 151 -10.35 -10.09 -8.87
N SER A 152 -10.49 -11.40 -9.02
CA SER A 152 -10.42 -12.09 -10.31
C SER A 152 -11.69 -11.90 -11.14
N TYR A 153 -11.58 -12.18 -12.45
CA TYR A 153 -12.76 -12.27 -13.32
C TYR A 153 -13.79 -13.30 -12.75
N PRO A 154 -15.08 -13.01 -12.68
CA PRO A 154 -15.83 -12.04 -13.50
C PRO A 154 -15.98 -10.63 -12.90
N PHE A 155 -15.16 -10.20 -11.94
CA PHE A 155 -15.19 -8.86 -11.37
C PHE A 155 -16.53 -8.49 -10.72
N THR A 156 -16.81 -9.07 -9.57
CA THR A 156 -18.04 -8.82 -8.81
C THR A 156 -17.76 -7.97 -7.58
N ASN A 157 -18.78 -7.26 -7.10
CA ASN A 157 -18.73 -6.54 -5.82
C ASN A 157 -19.15 -7.43 -4.63
N ASN A 158 -19.22 -8.73 -4.82
CA ASN A 158 -19.59 -9.65 -3.76
C ASN A 158 -18.34 -10.16 -3.03
N PRO A 159 -18.12 -9.86 -1.75
CA PRO A 159 -16.95 -10.31 -1.00
C PRO A 159 -16.84 -11.84 -0.85
N ALA A 160 -17.91 -12.58 -1.12
CA ALA A 160 -17.87 -14.03 -1.14
C ALA A 160 -17.41 -14.62 -2.50
N ASP A 161 -17.29 -13.80 -3.53
CA ASP A 161 -16.88 -14.21 -4.86
C ASP A 161 -15.40 -13.92 -5.09
N LEU A 162 -14.63 -14.98 -5.31
CA LEU A 162 -13.23 -14.90 -5.69
C LEU A 162 -12.41 -13.94 -4.78
N ASP A 163 -11.37 -13.35 -5.24
CA ASP A 163 -10.40 -12.61 -4.44
C ASP A 163 -10.80 -11.13 -4.17
N GLY A 164 -12.08 -10.76 -4.29
CA GLY A 164 -12.57 -9.42 -4.03
C GLY A 164 -12.43 -9.00 -2.57
N HIS A 165 -11.90 -7.80 -2.31
CA HIS A 165 -11.65 -7.29 -0.95
C HIS A 165 -11.42 -5.77 -0.94
N HIS A 166 -11.44 -5.14 0.25
CA HIS A 166 -10.94 -3.79 0.41
C HIS A 166 -9.41 -3.79 0.53
N MET A 167 -8.78 -2.91 -0.26
CA MET A 167 -7.34 -2.74 -0.29
C MET A 167 -6.86 -1.78 0.82
N TYR A 168 -5.65 -1.26 0.68
CA TYR A 168 -5.20 -0.13 1.48
C TYR A 168 -6.03 1.12 1.21
N ASP A 169 -6.17 1.93 2.24
CA ASP A 169 -6.83 3.22 2.25
C ASP A 169 -5.90 4.28 2.83
N ASP A 170 -6.18 5.55 2.58
CA ASP A 170 -5.39 6.67 3.08
C ASP A 170 -6.20 7.52 4.07
N VAL A 171 -5.58 7.91 5.20
CA VAL A 171 -6.18 8.78 6.20
C VAL A 171 -5.25 9.94 6.54
N ARG A 172 -5.77 11.17 6.49
CA ARG A 172 -4.98 12.38 6.68
C ARG A 172 -5.33 13.19 7.91
N THR A 173 -4.32 13.90 8.47
CA THR A 173 -4.55 14.84 9.57
C THR A 173 -3.53 15.97 9.59
N LEU A 174 -3.95 17.13 10.10
CA LEU A 174 -3.04 18.22 10.46
C LEU A 174 -2.47 17.97 11.86
N LEU A 175 -1.16 18.10 12.02
CA LEU A 175 -0.44 17.83 13.27
C LEU A 175 -0.45 19.04 14.25
N GLY A 176 -1.21 20.08 13.89
CA GLY A 176 -1.48 21.27 14.72
C GLY A 176 -0.33 22.28 14.82
N ARG A 177 0.89 21.90 14.49
CA ARG A 177 2.07 22.78 14.43
C ARG A 177 3.11 22.20 13.47
N THR A 178 4.05 23.03 13.02
CA THR A 178 5.23 22.52 12.32
C THR A 178 6.12 21.73 13.27
N LEU A 179 6.38 20.49 12.93
CA LEU A 179 7.32 19.60 13.58
C LEU A 179 8.65 19.70 12.86
N PRO A 180 9.78 19.93 13.55
CA PRO A 180 11.10 19.98 12.91
C PRO A 180 11.56 18.61 12.42
N ALA A 181 12.57 18.56 11.56
CA ALA A 181 13.31 17.34 11.26
C ALA A 181 13.86 16.71 12.56
N GLY A 182 13.88 15.38 12.62
CA GLY A 182 14.23 14.61 13.81
C GLY A 182 13.06 14.36 14.77
N THR A 183 11.89 14.92 14.55
CA THR A 183 10.70 14.62 15.36
C THR A 183 10.23 13.18 15.11
N HIS A 184 9.82 12.50 16.16
CA HIS A 184 9.21 11.18 16.12
C HIS A 184 7.69 11.29 16.04
N VAL A 185 7.10 10.66 15.03
CA VAL A 185 5.64 10.52 14.88
C VAL A 185 5.30 9.04 14.88
N ARG A 186 4.66 8.60 15.96
CA ARG A 186 4.31 7.20 16.18
C ARG A 186 2.83 6.97 15.93
N PHE A 187 2.55 5.91 15.19
CA PHE A 187 1.23 5.34 15.01
C PHE A 187 1.16 4.02 15.75
N GLN A 188 0.24 3.91 16.71
CA GLN A 188 0.14 2.77 17.60
C GLN A 188 -1.26 2.20 17.62
N ILE A 189 -1.37 0.88 17.56
CA ILE A 189 -2.65 0.19 17.59
C ILE A 189 -3.43 0.56 18.87
N ALA A 190 -4.71 0.90 18.73
CA ALA A 190 -5.60 1.22 19.83
C ALA A 190 -6.45 0.02 20.25
N ASN A 191 -6.93 -0.76 19.27
CA ASN A 191 -7.70 -1.97 19.50
C ASN A 191 -6.87 -3.21 19.10
N PRO A 192 -6.36 -3.98 20.09
CA PRO A 192 -5.49 -5.12 19.79
C PRO A 192 -6.17 -6.29 19.06
N SER A 193 -7.50 -6.28 18.98
CA SER A 193 -8.28 -7.33 18.28
C SER A 193 -8.42 -7.08 16.77
N ILE A 194 -8.09 -5.87 16.30
CA ILE A 194 -8.14 -5.52 14.88
C ILE A 194 -6.71 -5.19 14.45
N PRO A 195 -6.02 -6.05 13.70
CA PRO A 195 -4.69 -5.74 13.20
C PRO A 195 -4.75 -4.54 12.25
N VAL A 196 -3.65 -3.77 12.24
CA VAL A 196 -3.47 -2.62 11.34
C VAL A 196 -2.18 -2.84 10.56
N THR A 197 -2.26 -2.81 9.25
CA THR A 197 -1.06 -2.81 8.40
C THR A 197 -0.78 -1.38 7.96
N ILE A 198 0.43 -0.90 8.19
CA ILE A 198 0.88 0.44 7.78
C ILE A 198 1.89 0.26 6.64
N ASP A 199 1.64 0.95 5.54
CA ASP A 199 2.48 0.92 4.35
C ASP A 199 3.43 2.12 4.33
N VAL A 200 2.96 3.28 3.91
CA VAL A 200 3.73 4.51 3.84
C VAL A 200 3.05 5.66 4.58
N ALA A 201 3.80 6.71 4.85
CA ALA A 201 3.29 7.95 5.43
C ALA A 201 3.86 9.16 4.69
N ASP A 202 2.98 10.00 4.15
CA ASP A 202 3.31 11.24 3.43
C ASP A 202 3.31 12.41 4.39
N PHE A 203 4.47 12.85 4.82
CA PHE A 203 4.59 14.02 5.67
C PHE A 203 4.79 15.30 4.85
N GLN A 204 3.96 16.30 5.09
CA GLN A 204 3.94 17.55 4.32
C GLN A 204 4.02 18.79 5.22
N GLN A 205 4.71 19.83 4.74
CA GLN A 205 4.63 21.16 5.31
C GLN A 205 3.54 21.95 4.57
N VAL A 206 2.32 21.89 5.09
CA VAL A 206 1.15 22.59 4.53
C VAL A 206 1.24 24.08 4.86
N ALA A 207 1.06 24.92 3.84
CA ALA A 207 0.98 26.37 4.02
C ALA A 207 -0.33 26.77 4.75
N PRO A 208 -0.39 27.95 5.40
CA PRO A 208 -1.64 28.46 5.96
C PRO A 208 -2.76 28.57 4.89
N PRO A 209 -4.04 28.54 5.30
CA PRO A 209 -5.16 28.68 4.38
C PRO A 209 -5.05 29.92 3.49
N VAL A 210 -5.29 29.72 2.20
CA VAL A 210 -5.35 30.82 1.22
C VAL A 210 -6.51 31.73 1.56
N PRO A 211 -6.31 33.06 1.74
CA PRO A 211 -7.39 33.95 2.08
C PRO A 211 -8.36 34.17 0.90
N GLN A 212 -9.59 34.51 1.21
CA GLN A 212 -10.60 34.80 0.20
C GLN A 212 -10.11 35.88 -0.79
N PRO A 213 -10.13 35.60 -2.11
CA PRO A 213 -9.74 36.57 -3.12
C PRO A 213 -10.64 37.80 -3.07
N ARG A 214 -10.03 38.99 -3.22
CA ARG A 214 -10.77 40.26 -3.16
C ARG A 214 -11.83 40.31 -4.28
N GLY A 215 -13.06 40.56 -3.89
CA GLY A 215 -14.18 40.68 -4.83
C GLY A 215 -14.83 39.35 -5.19
N SER A 216 -14.34 38.23 -4.66
CA SER A 216 -14.98 36.92 -4.85
C SER A 216 -16.25 36.78 -4.00
N ILE A 217 -17.07 35.83 -4.36
CA ILE A 217 -18.29 35.44 -3.66
C ILE A 217 -17.94 34.24 -2.75
N SER A 218 -18.21 34.36 -1.44
CA SER A 218 -18.07 33.19 -0.55
C SER A 218 -19.32 32.32 -0.57
N VAL A 219 -19.18 31.02 -0.59
CA VAL A 219 -20.29 30.06 -0.49
C VAL A 219 -21.08 30.21 0.81
N LEU A 220 -20.45 30.72 1.89
CA LEU A 220 -21.13 31.01 3.16
C LEU A 220 -22.19 32.10 3.02
N SER A 221 -22.04 33.04 2.06
CA SER A 221 -23.03 34.10 1.80
C SER A 221 -24.34 33.54 1.23
N PHE A 222 -24.34 32.29 0.79
CA PHE A 222 -25.50 31.55 0.29
C PHE A 222 -26.00 30.47 1.28
N GLY A 223 -25.39 30.39 2.46
CA GLY A 223 -25.83 29.52 3.53
C GLY A 223 -25.17 28.14 3.55
N ALA A 224 -24.04 27.95 2.86
CA ALA A 224 -23.25 26.71 2.99
C ALA A 224 -22.77 26.52 4.42
N ASP A 225 -22.80 25.28 4.91
CA ASP A 225 -22.42 24.91 6.27
C ASP A 225 -21.00 24.31 6.31
N PRO A 226 -20.01 25.06 6.85
CA PRO A 226 -18.64 24.58 6.91
C PRO A 226 -18.37 23.53 7.99
N THR A 227 -19.40 23.11 8.73
CA THR A 227 -19.29 22.11 9.80
C THR A 227 -19.67 20.69 9.35
N GLY A 228 -20.12 20.52 8.09
CA GLY A 228 -20.57 19.25 7.54
C GLY A 228 -21.89 18.72 8.13
N GLN A 229 -22.61 19.52 8.94
CA GLN A 229 -23.83 19.05 9.59
C GLN A 229 -25.08 19.19 8.71
N LYS A 230 -24.97 19.97 7.63
CA LYS A 230 -26.10 20.22 6.70
C LYS A 230 -25.61 20.12 5.27
N ASP A 231 -26.47 19.61 4.41
CA ASP A 231 -26.21 19.59 2.98
C ASP A 231 -26.05 21.02 2.43
N SER A 232 -24.90 21.27 1.85
CA SER A 232 -24.48 22.55 1.27
C SER A 232 -24.62 22.60 -0.26
N THR A 233 -25.10 21.53 -0.89
CA THR A 233 -25.17 21.40 -2.36
C THR A 233 -25.84 22.60 -3.02
N THR A 234 -27.07 22.92 -2.60
CA THR A 234 -27.85 24.04 -3.17
C THR A 234 -27.19 25.39 -2.90
N ALA A 235 -26.62 25.59 -1.72
CA ALA A 235 -25.97 26.84 -1.33
C ALA A 235 -24.72 27.08 -2.20
N ILE A 236 -23.88 26.05 -2.39
CA ILE A 236 -22.68 26.14 -3.21
C ILE A 236 -23.07 26.31 -4.68
N GLN A 237 -24.06 25.59 -5.18
CA GLN A 237 -24.54 25.73 -6.57
C GLN A 237 -25.07 27.16 -6.85
N ASN A 238 -25.80 27.76 -5.90
CA ASN A 238 -26.29 29.13 -6.04
C ASN A 238 -25.13 30.14 -6.07
N ALA A 239 -24.08 29.94 -5.26
CA ALA A 239 -22.88 30.77 -5.30
C ALA A 239 -22.14 30.63 -6.65
N ILE A 240 -22.02 29.40 -7.20
CA ILE A 240 -21.43 29.12 -8.51
C ILE A 240 -22.23 29.87 -9.61
N SER A 241 -23.56 29.76 -9.59
CA SER A 241 -24.44 30.40 -10.55
C SER A 241 -24.32 31.94 -10.49
N ALA A 242 -24.24 32.50 -9.31
CA ALA A 242 -24.02 33.93 -9.11
C ALA A 242 -22.63 34.36 -9.60
N GLY A 243 -21.59 33.61 -9.28
CA GLY A 243 -20.22 33.83 -9.75
C GLY A 243 -20.12 33.87 -11.26
N SER A 244 -20.71 32.89 -11.92
CA SER A 244 -20.79 32.80 -13.40
C SER A 244 -21.51 33.99 -13.99
N ALA A 245 -22.67 34.39 -13.42
CA ALA A 245 -23.47 35.52 -13.92
C ALA A 245 -22.78 36.87 -13.73
N GLU A 246 -22.02 37.05 -12.64
CA GLU A 246 -21.38 38.31 -12.29
C GLU A 246 -19.91 38.40 -12.76
N GLY A 247 -19.36 37.33 -13.34
CA GLY A 247 -17.94 37.24 -13.71
C GLY A 247 -17.01 37.30 -12.48
N LYS A 248 -17.45 36.76 -11.33
CA LYS A 248 -16.70 36.73 -10.08
C LYS A 248 -16.26 35.33 -9.72
N ALA A 249 -15.08 35.23 -9.13
CA ALA A 249 -14.65 33.98 -8.52
C ALA A 249 -15.54 33.59 -7.34
N VAL A 250 -15.77 32.30 -7.17
CA VAL A 250 -16.46 31.71 -6.02
C VAL A 250 -15.40 31.08 -5.08
N TYR A 251 -15.50 31.42 -3.80
CA TYR A 251 -14.56 30.99 -2.79
C TYR A 251 -15.19 30.00 -1.80
N ILE A 252 -14.55 28.88 -1.62
CA ILE A 252 -14.86 27.89 -0.59
C ILE A 252 -13.89 28.13 0.58
N PRO A 253 -14.36 28.68 1.73
CA PRO A 253 -13.49 28.92 2.88
C PRO A 253 -13.08 27.60 3.57
N PRO A 254 -12.16 27.63 4.57
CA PRO A 254 -11.89 26.46 5.39
C PRO A 254 -13.16 25.91 6.01
N GLY A 255 -13.35 24.62 5.88
CA GLY A 255 -14.51 23.87 6.38
C GLY A 255 -14.67 22.54 5.67
N ASP A 256 -15.55 21.75 6.22
CA ASP A 256 -16.00 20.49 5.68
C ASP A 256 -17.46 20.66 5.24
N PHE A 257 -17.72 20.55 3.94
CA PHE A 257 -19.02 20.85 3.36
C PHE A 257 -19.66 19.58 2.81
N THR A 258 -20.74 19.12 3.38
CA THR A 258 -21.53 18.02 2.83
C THR A 258 -22.15 18.42 1.50
N VAL A 259 -21.87 17.64 0.46
CA VAL A 259 -22.39 17.81 -0.91
C VAL A 259 -22.92 16.46 -1.40
N THR A 260 -24.20 16.41 -1.71
CA THR A 260 -24.92 15.16 -2.02
C THR A 260 -25.32 15.00 -3.48
N ALA A 261 -24.92 15.95 -4.34
CA ALA A 261 -25.13 15.91 -5.77
C ALA A 261 -24.07 16.74 -6.51
N HIS A 262 -23.94 16.54 -7.81
CA HIS A 262 -22.97 17.26 -8.64
C HIS A 262 -23.16 18.78 -8.60
N LEU A 263 -22.06 19.49 -8.47
CA LEU A 263 -21.99 20.95 -8.63
C LEU A 263 -21.67 21.24 -10.10
N ILE A 264 -22.61 21.87 -10.79
CA ILE A 264 -22.44 22.19 -12.22
C ILE A 264 -21.74 23.52 -12.39
N VAL A 265 -20.66 23.53 -13.16
CA VAL A 265 -19.79 24.67 -13.40
C VAL A 265 -19.75 25.05 -14.89
N ASN A 266 -19.84 26.35 -15.18
CA ASN A 266 -19.64 26.88 -16.52
C ASN A 266 -19.25 28.38 -16.39
N ASN A 267 -18.22 28.82 -17.12
CA ASN A 267 -17.71 30.17 -17.11
C ASN A 267 -17.53 30.75 -15.69
N VAL A 268 -16.80 30.03 -14.84
CA VAL A 268 -16.62 30.35 -13.44
C VAL A 268 -15.25 29.94 -12.92
N THR A 269 -14.69 30.70 -12.01
CA THR A 269 -13.58 30.30 -11.15
C THR A 269 -14.12 29.84 -9.81
N LEU A 270 -13.90 28.57 -9.45
CA LEU A 270 -14.19 27.99 -8.13
C LEU A 270 -12.87 27.68 -7.44
N THR A 271 -12.59 28.36 -6.32
CA THR A 271 -11.32 28.21 -5.61
C THR A 271 -11.54 28.07 -4.11
N GLY A 272 -10.72 27.24 -3.47
CA GLY A 272 -10.76 27.01 -2.03
C GLY A 272 -9.63 27.68 -1.27
N ALA A 273 -9.57 27.42 0.04
CA ALA A 273 -8.52 27.84 0.95
C ALA A 273 -7.28 26.93 0.90
N GLY A 274 -7.33 25.87 0.12
CA GLY A 274 -6.32 24.82 -0.01
C GLY A 274 -6.93 23.43 0.17
N GLU A 275 -6.32 22.45 -0.41
CA GLU A 275 -6.78 21.04 -0.41
C GLU A 275 -6.87 20.41 0.99
N TRP A 276 -6.14 20.95 1.96
CA TRP A 276 -6.18 20.54 3.37
C TRP A 276 -7.28 21.23 4.18
N TYR A 277 -7.91 22.27 3.64
CA TYR A 277 -8.79 23.14 4.41
C TYR A 277 -10.21 23.21 3.87
N SER A 278 -10.39 23.27 2.56
CA SER A 278 -11.72 23.35 1.92
C SER A 278 -12.09 21.98 1.39
N ILE A 279 -12.98 21.29 2.07
CA ILE A 279 -13.35 19.90 1.77
C ILE A 279 -14.79 19.86 1.32
N LEU A 280 -15.03 19.34 0.14
CA LEU A 280 -16.36 18.94 -0.33
C LEU A 280 -16.47 17.42 -0.15
N HIS A 281 -17.42 16.95 0.66
CA HIS A 281 -17.56 15.52 0.90
C HIS A 281 -18.99 15.03 0.78
N GLY A 282 -19.16 13.75 0.50
CA GLY A 282 -20.44 13.06 0.55
C GLY A 282 -20.68 12.08 -0.57
N ASN A 283 -21.77 11.33 -0.42
CA ASN A 283 -22.21 10.40 -1.45
C ASN A 283 -22.84 11.19 -2.63
N GLY A 284 -22.24 11.05 -3.81
CA GLY A 284 -22.61 11.80 -5.00
C GLY A 284 -21.96 13.17 -5.14
N VAL A 285 -21.00 13.52 -4.28
CA VAL A 285 -20.18 14.74 -4.46
C VAL A 285 -19.41 14.67 -5.79
N GLY A 286 -19.34 15.81 -6.49
CA GLY A 286 -18.55 15.97 -7.70
C GLY A 286 -18.74 17.37 -8.30
N VAL A 287 -17.76 17.81 -9.14
CA VAL A 287 -17.79 19.09 -9.86
C VAL A 287 -17.81 18.80 -11.35
N TYR A 288 -18.89 19.16 -12.04
CA TYR A 288 -19.15 18.71 -13.39
C TYR A 288 -19.34 19.85 -14.37
N GLY A 289 -18.70 19.75 -15.53
CA GLY A 289 -19.05 20.52 -16.72
C GLY A 289 -20.29 19.95 -17.40
N ASN A 290 -20.88 20.75 -18.30
CA ASN A 290 -21.94 20.27 -19.16
C ASN A 290 -21.39 19.22 -20.13
N LEU A 291 -22.21 18.25 -20.48
CA LEU A 291 -21.87 17.25 -21.51
C LEU A 291 -21.89 17.84 -22.93
N PRO A 292 -21.11 17.29 -23.86
CA PRO A 292 -21.23 17.60 -25.27
C PRO A 292 -22.70 17.41 -25.78
N PRO A 293 -23.14 18.17 -26.80
CA PRO A 293 -22.32 18.99 -27.71
C PRO A 293 -22.03 20.42 -27.19
N ASN A 294 -22.38 20.76 -25.99
CA ASN A 294 -22.17 22.10 -25.42
C ASN A 294 -21.35 22.02 -24.12
N PRO A 295 -20.09 21.63 -24.16
CA PRO A 295 -19.26 21.51 -22.96
C PRO A 295 -19.15 22.85 -22.24
N SER A 296 -18.92 22.83 -20.95
CA SER A 296 -18.62 24.03 -20.18
C SER A 296 -17.31 24.65 -20.63
N THR A 297 -17.21 25.96 -20.59
CA THR A 297 -16.02 26.70 -21.03
C THR A 297 -15.53 27.67 -19.97
N ASN A 298 -14.23 28.00 -20.02
CA ASN A 298 -13.63 28.99 -19.13
C ASN A 298 -13.91 28.68 -17.65
N VAL A 299 -13.68 27.44 -17.23
CA VAL A 299 -13.82 26.97 -15.86
C VAL A 299 -12.45 26.82 -15.24
N HIS A 300 -12.27 27.38 -14.03
CA HIS A 300 -11.01 27.29 -13.29
C HIS A 300 -11.27 26.75 -11.89
N LEU A 301 -10.85 25.50 -11.64
CA LEU A 301 -11.02 24.78 -10.37
C LEU A 301 -9.69 24.75 -9.62
N SER A 302 -9.66 25.16 -8.34
CA SER A 302 -8.40 25.10 -7.58
C SER A 302 -8.54 25.14 -6.07
N ASN A 303 -7.52 24.57 -5.38
CA ASN A 303 -7.28 24.71 -3.95
C ASN A 303 -8.40 24.17 -3.03
N PHE A 304 -8.96 23.02 -3.34
CA PHE A 304 -9.93 22.32 -2.48
C PHE A 304 -9.78 20.80 -2.62
N ALA A 305 -10.46 20.06 -1.76
CA ALA A 305 -10.55 18.61 -1.84
C ALA A 305 -11.98 18.15 -2.15
N ILE A 306 -12.09 17.01 -2.82
CA ILE A 306 -13.34 16.26 -3.06
C ILE A 306 -13.17 14.88 -2.44
N PHE A 307 -13.96 14.54 -1.43
CA PHE A 307 -13.97 13.25 -0.78
C PHE A 307 -15.33 12.58 -0.94
N GLY A 308 -15.38 11.59 -1.82
CA GLY A 308 -16.56 10.78 -2.03
C GLY A 308 -16.82 9.81 -0.87
N GLU A 309 -17.90 9.07 -1.01
CA GLU A 309 -18.27 7.98 -0.10
C GLU A 309 -18.60 6.70 -0.90
N ILE A 310 -17.85 6.47 -1.99
CA ILE A 310 -18.07 5.33 -2.89
C ILE A 310 -17.38 4.11 -2.29
N THR A 311 -18.17 3.08 -2.01
CA THR A 311 -17.71 1.82 -1.42
C THR A 311 -17.46 0.75 -2.48
N ASP A 312 -18.23 0.77 -3.58
CA ASP A 312 -18.17 -0.24 -4.63
C ASP A 312 -18.01 0.40 -6.00
N ARG A 313 -17.41 -0.33 -6.94
CA ARG A 313 -17.38 0.08 -8.33
C ARG A 313 -18.68 -0.28 -9.03
N VAL A 314 -19.38 0.72 -9.54
CA VAL A 314 -20.52 0.56 -10.42
C VAL A 314 -20.24 1.32 -11.72
N ASP A 315 -19.89 0.63 -12.79
CA ASP A 315 -19.42 1.25 -14.04
C ASP A 315 -20.42 2.24 -14.65
N SER A 316 -21.70 1.96 -14.54
CA SER A 316 -22.79 2.82 -15.04
C SER A 316 -23.11 4.02 -14.13
N ALA A 317 -22.56 4.09 -12.91
CA ALA A 317 -22.78 5.21 -12.01
C ALA A 317 -21.89 6.40 -12.38
N ASP A 318 -22.48 7.58 -12.43
CA ASP A 318 -21.77 8.83 -12.69
C ASP A 318 -21.42 9.51 -11.33
N VAL A 319 -20.40 8.98 -10.67
CA VAL A 319 -19.96 9.39 -9.31
C VAL A 319 -18.45 9.67 -9.30
N ASN A 320 -18.00 10.47 -10.24
CA ASN A 320 -16.59 10.87 -10.35
C ASN A 320 -16.35 12.16 -9.56
N GLY A 321 -15.09 12.41 -9.18
CA GLY A 321 -14.74 13.66 -8.48
C GLY A 321 -14.94 14.88 -9.35
N ILE A 322 -14.41 14.85 -10.57
CA ILE A 322 -14.65 15.88 -11.60
C ILE A 322 -15.05 15.18 -12.88
N GLY A 323 -16.11 15.69 -13.55
CA GLY A 323 -16.66 15.05 -14.74
C GLY A 323 -17.22 16.01 -15.81
N GLY A 324 -17.78 15.44 -16.88
CA GLY A 324 -18.37 16.18 -18.01
C GLY A 324 -17.34 16.77 -18.96
N GLY A 325 -17.69 17.83 -19.68
CA GLY A 325 -16.83 18.51 -20.64
C GLY A 325 -16.36 19.87 -20.16
N LEU A 326 -15.05 20.16 -20.24
CA LEU A 326 -14.42 21.39 -19.74
C LEU A 326 -13.47 21.99 -20.78
N GLN A 327 -14.00 22.77 -21.72
CA GLN A 327 -13.22 23.41 -22.76
C GLN A 327 -12.52 24.69 -22.26
N ASP A 328 -11.31 24.96 -22.75
CA ASP A 328 -10.52 26.16 -22.40
C ASP A 328 -10.45 26.38 -20.87
N SER A 329 -10.18 25.33 -20.12
CA SER A 329 -10.38 25.26 -18.68
C SER A 329 -9.13 24.77 -17.95
N THR A 330 -9.08 24.99 -16.62
CA THR A 330 -7.96 24.55 -15.79
C THR A 330 -8.45 23.87 -14.51
N ILE A 331 -7.74 22.81 -14.09
CA ILE A 331 -7.89 22.15 -12.79
C ILE A 331 -6.51 22.13 -12.13
N SER A 332 -6.39 22.64 -10.89
CA SER A 332 -5.09 22.68 -10.22
C SER A 332 -5.18 22.64 -8.71
N ASN A 333 -4.21 22.01 -8.05
CA ASN A 333 -4.14 21.89 -6.58
C ASN A 333 -5.47 21.38 -5.99
N VAL A 334 -5.97 20.26 -6.51
CA VAL A 334 -7.19 19.58 -6.03
C VAL A 334 -6.80 18.19 -5.55
N TRP A 335 -7.34 17.80 -4.39
CA TRP A 335 -7.20 16.43 -3.88
C TRP A 335 -8.52 15.69 -3.98
N ILE A 336 -8.51 14.51 -4.63
CA ILE A 336 -9.70 13.71 -4.87
C ILE A 336 -9.49 12.31 -4.29
N GLN A 337 -10.47 11.80 -3.55
CA GLN A 337 -10.41 10.49 -2.89
C GLN A 337 -11.80 9.87 -2.74
N HIS A 338 -11.90 8.53 -2.69
CA HIS A 338 -13.12 7.76 -2.46
C HIS A 338 -14.26 8.04 -3.45
N VAL A 339 -13.92 8.21 -4.71
CA VAL A 339 -14.84 8.36 -5.84
C VAL A 339 -14.69 7.20 -6.82
N LYS A 340 -15.56 7.06 -7.82
CA LYS A 340 -15.39 6.03 -8.83
C LYS A 340 -14.16 6.30 -9.69
N ALA A 341 -14.12 7.41 -10.39
CA ALA A 341 -12.92 7.92 -11.06
C ALA A 341 -12.58 9.31 -10.51
N GLY A 342 -11.28 9.60 -10.37
CA GLY A 342 -10.86 10.91 -9.89
C GLY A 342 -11.36 12.01 -10.80
N ILE A 343 -11.00 11.94 -12.09
CA ILE A 343 -11.43 12.87 -13.13
C ILE A 343 -11.84 12.07 -14.37
N TRP A 344 -13.10 12.17 -14.78
CA TRP A 344 -13.60 11.55 -16.01
C TRP A 344 -14.14 12.61 -16.96
N MET A 345 -13.35 12.93 -17.99
CA MET A 345 -13.70 13.96 -18.95
C MET A 345 -14.38 13.36 -20.16
N THR A 346 -15.54 13.88 -20.54
CA THR A 346 -16.32 13.40 -21.69
C THR A 346 -16.25 14.41 -22.82
N GLY A 347 -15.58 14.04 -23.92
CA GLY A 347 -15.44 14.85 -25.13
C GLY A 347 -16.66 14.80 -26.07
N PRO A 348 -16.67 15.55 -27.21
CA PRO A 348 -15.52 16.32 -27.70
C PRO A 348 -15.41 17.73 -27.10
N PHE A 349 -14.20 18.11 -26.78
CA PHE A 349 -13.81 19.48 -26.40
C PHE A 349 -12.28 19.66 -26.54
N THR A 350 -11.75 20.86 -26.28
CA THR A 350 -10.33 21.18 -26.46
C THR A 350 -9.76 22.01 -25.29
N ASN A 351 -8.43 21.93 -25.11
CA ASN A 351 -7.63 22.82 -24.25
C ASN A 351 -8.02 22.80 -22.76
N LEU A 352 -8.08 21.60 -22.17
CA LEU A 352 -8.12 21.41 -20.72
C LEU A 352 -6.68 21.25 -20.18
N LYS A 353 -6.35 21.96 -19.11
CA LYS A 353 -5.05 21.86 -18.42
C LYS A 353 -5.27 21.39 -16.99
N ILE A 354 -4.76 20.22 -16.65
CA ILE A 354 -4.79 19.62 -15.31
C ILE A 354 -3.37 19.67 -14.75
N SER A 355 -3.19 20.18 -13.51
CA SER A 355 -1.87 20.27 -12.92
C SER A 355 -1.87 20.22 -11.39
N ASN A 356 -0.83 19.63 -10.81
CA ASN A 356 -0.66 19.55 -9.34
C ASN A 356 -1.89 18.97 -8.64
N VAL A 357 -2.51 17.95 -9.22
CA VAL A 357 -3.66 17.26 -8.63
C VAL A 357 -3.15 16.03 -7.86
N ARG A 358 -3.83 15.69 -6.77
CA ARG A 358 -3.62 14.46 -6.02
C ARG A 358 -4.88 13.61 -6.10
N ILE A 359 -4.76 12.37 -6.57
CA ILE A 359 -5.88 11.42 -6.65
C ILE A 359 -5.47 10.13 -5.95
N GLN A 360 -6.32 9.67 -5.04
CA GLN A 360 -6.08 8.45 -4.27
C GLN A 360 -7.37 7.66 -4.11
N ASP A 361 -7.25 6.35 -3.94
CA ASP A 361 -8.31 5.45 -3.50
C ASP A 361 -9.59 5.58 -4.34
N THR A 362 -9.42 5.46 -5.67
CA THR A 362 -10.56 5.42 -6.61
C THR A 362 -10.92 3.96 -6.92
N THR A 363 -12.19 3.70 -7.19
CA THR A 363 -12.64 2.35 -7.59
C THR A 363 -12.54 2.09 -9.09
N ALA A 364 -12.19 3.10 -9.90
CA ALA A 364 -11.83 3.02 -11.31
C ALA A 364 -10.61 3.91 -11.58
N ASP A 365 -10.58 4.59 -12.73
CA ASP A 365 -9.41 5.38 -13.17
C ASP A 365 -9.05 6.53 -12.22
N GLY A 366 -7.77 6.91 -12.25
CA GLY A 366 -7.34 8.19 -11.70
C GLY A 366 -7.86 9.35 -12.57
N ILE A 367 -7.41 9.43 -13.85
CA ILE A 367 -7.91 10.40 -14.83
C ILE A 367 -8.17 9.68 -16.15
N ASN A 368 -9.34 9.89 -16.75
CA ASN A 368 -9.69 9.39 -18.08
C ASN A 368 -10.18 10.51 -18.99
N PHE A 369 -9.63 10.59 -20.19
CA PHE A 369 -10.13 11.41 -21.29
C PHE A 369 -10.94 10.49 -22.21
N ASP A 370 -12.26 10.71 -22.27
CA ASP A 370 -13.20 9.85 -22.99
C ASP A 370 -13.70 10.56 -24.24
N GLY A 371 -13.04 10.28 -25.36
CA GLY A 371 -13.48 10.48 -26.73
C GLY A 371 -13.53 11.91 -27.27
N GLY A 372 -12.59 12.25 -28.16
CA GLY A 372 -12.58 13.52 -28.89
C GLY A 372 -12.05 14.70 -28.10
N ILE A 373 -11.28 14.46 -27.08
CA ILE A 373 -10.57 15.52 -26.34
C ILE A 373 -9.29 15.86 -27.12
N THR A 374 -8.96 17.15 -27.21
CA THR A 374 -7.81 17.56 -28.00
C THR A 374 -7.00 18.67 -27.35
N SER A 375 -5.68 18.67 -27.60
CA SER A 375 -4.75 19.72 -27.14
C SER A 375 -4.81 19.97 -25.62
N SER A 376 -5.10 18.92 -24.87
CA SER A 376 -5.24 18.93 -23.42
C SER A 376 -4.02 18.32 -22.74
N SER A 377 -3.84 18.55 -21.44
CA SER A 377 -2.67 18.01 -20.75
C SER A 377 -2.92 17.75 -19.28
N VAL A 378 -2.25 16.71 -18.77
CA VAL A 378 -2.05 16.46 -17.36
C VAL A 378 -0.56 16.66 -17.05
N THR A 379 -0.26 17.39 -15.97
CA THR A 379 1.12 17.72 -15.63
C THR A 379 1.31 17.78 -14.12
N ASN A 380 2.40 17.19 -13.65
CA ASN A 380 2.80 17.25 -12.23
C ASN A 380 1.72 16.76 -11.26
N THR A 381 1.03 15.69 -11.64
CA THR A 381 -0.08 15.08 -10.91
C THR A 381 0.38 13.78 -10.24
N TYR A 382 -0.04 13.56 -9.01
CA TYR A 382 0.25 12.36 -8.23
C TYR A 382 -1.01 11.51 -8.07
N ILE A 383 -0.92 10.26 -8.48
CA ILE A 383 -2.03 9.29 -8.43
C ILE A 383 -1.55 8.03 -7.71
N ARG A 384 -2.33 7.53 -6.76
CA ARG A 384 -2.05 6.28 -6.05
C ARG A 384 -3.32 5.50 -5.80
N ASN A 385 -3.22 4.15 -5.94
CA ASN A 385 -4.28 3.23 -5.53
C ASN A 385 -5.57 3.42 -6.32
N THR A 386 -5.48 3.27 -7.65
CA THR A 386 -6.64 3.32 -8.54
C THR A 386 -7.17 1.91 -8.83
N GLY A 387 -8.48 1.77 -8.95
CA GLY A 387 -9.13 0.50 -9.28
C GLY A 387 -9.10 0.17 -10.78
N ASP A 388 -8.53 1.04 -11.62
CA ASP A 388 -8.31 0.85 -13.04
C ASP A 388 -7.07 1.67 -13.47
N ASP A 389 -6.96 2.15 -14.72
CA ASP A 389 -5.82 2.93 -15.20
C ASP A 389 -5.54 4.17 -14.33
N GLY A 390 -4.27 4.48 -14.09
CA GLY A 390 -3.89 5.73 -13.44
C GLY A 390 -4.24 6.94 -14.30
N LEU A 391 -3.70 7.00 -15.52
CA LEU A 391 -3.97 8.03 -16.52
C LEU A 391 -4.30 7.38 -17.86
N ALA A 392 -5.47 7.66 -18.42
CA ALA A 392 -5.91 7.08 -19.69
C ALA A 392 -6.40 8.13 -20.68
N LEU A 393 -6.08 7.91 -21.98
CA LEU A 393 -6.72 8.51 -23.13
C LEU A 393 -7.54 7.41 -23.82
N TRP A 394 -8.85 7.53 -23.81
CA TRP A 394 -9.73 6.58 -24.46
C TRP A 394 -10.52 7.22 -25.59
N SER A 395 -10.05 7.07 -26.81
CA SER A 395 -10.67 7.63 -28.03
C SER A 395 -12.02 6.98 -28.36
N SER A 396 -12.95 6.98 -27.42
CA SER A 396 -14.28 6.38 -27.53
C SER A 396 -15.15 7.17 -28.52
N GLY A 397 -15.44 6.58 -29.65
CA GLY A 397 -16.32 7.19 -30.67
C GLY A 397 -15.75 8.42 -31.43
N ALA A 398 -14.74 9.10 -30.88
CA ALA A 398 -13.99 10.17 -31.52
C ALA A 398 -12.54 10.14 -31.06
N ALA A 399 -11.59 10.52 -31.90
CA ALA A 399 -10.17 10.46 -31.60
C ALA A 399 -9.75 11.54 -30.60
N ASP A 400 -9.07 11.15 -29.51
CA ASP A 400 -8.27 12.04 -28.67
C ASP A 400 -6.99 12.40 -29.41
N ALA A 401 -6.63 13.69 -29.44
CA ALA A 401 -5.55 14.13 -30.27
C ALA A 401 -4.70 15.28 -29.72
N GLY A 402 -3.38 15.11 -29.78
CA GLY A 402 -2.44 16.11 -29.32
C GLY A 402 -2.49 16.30 -27.80
N ASP A 403 -2.91 15.29 -27.07
CA ASP A 403 -2.98 15.28 -25.62
C ASP A 403 -1.68 14.76 -25.01
N SER A 404 -1.39 15.18 -23.78
CA SER A 404 -0.13 14.82 -23.14
C SER A 404 -0.26 14.55 -21.66
N PHE A 405 0.45 13.50 -21.19
CA PHE A 405 0.80 13.28 -19.80
C PHE A 405 2.28 13.59 -19.64
N THR A 406 2.63 14.42 -18.64
CA THR A 406 4.04 14.81 -18.47
C THR A 406 4.38 15.18 -17.03
N HIS A 407 5.46 14.62 -16.53
CA HIS A 407 5.90 14.76 -15.13
C HIS A 407 4.83 14.30 -14.13
N ASP A 408 4.09 13.26 -14.46
CA ASP A 408 3.09 12.67 -13.59
C ASP A 408 3.66 11.44 -12.85
N THR A 409 3.16 11.18 -11.65
CA THR A 409 3.50 9.98 -10.88
C THR A 409 2.26 9.13 -10.68
N VAL A 410 2.33 7.86 -11.07
CA VAL A 410 1.27 6.88 -10.84
C VAL A 410 1.83 5.69 -10.08
N VAL A 411 1.25 5.42 -8.92
CA VAL A 411 1.64 4.36 -7.98
C VAL A 411 0.47 3.41 -7.76
N LEU A 412 0.71 2.11 -7.89
CA LEU A 412 -0.27 1.07 -7.53
C LEU A 412 -1.63 1.22 -8.23
N PRO A 413 -1.71 1.24 -9.58
CA PRO A 413 -2.98 0.91 -10.23
C PRO A 413 -3.25 -0.58 -9.98
N ILE A 414 -4.41 -0.88 -9.38
CA ILE A 414 -4.66 -2.23 -8.89
C ILE A 414 -5.10 -3.17 -10.01
N LEU A 415 -5.87 -2.67 -10.96
CA LEU A 415 -6.44 -3.50 -12.02
C LEU A 415 -5.79 -3.31 -13.40
N ALA A 416 -5.18 -2.18 -13.72
CA ALA A 416 -4.74 -1.90 -15.06
C ALA A 416 -3.39 -1.15 -15.11
N ASN A 417 -3.25 -0.16 -15.98
CA ASN A 417 -1.94 0.43 -16.28
C ASN A 417 -1.65 1.69 -15.45
N ASN A 418 -0.37 2.01 -15.29
CA ASN A 418 -0.05 3.36 -14.81
C ASN A 418 -0.52 4.41 -15.84
N PHE A 419 -0.23 4.18 -17.14
CA PHE A 419 -0.60 5.09 -18.23
C PHE A 419 -1.14 4.29 -19.42
N ALA A 420 -2.17 4.81 -20.07
CA ALA A 420 -2.77 4.14 -21.22
C ALA A 420 -3.17 5.11 -22.34
N ILE A 421 -2.98 4.67 -23.59
CA ILE A 421 -3.50 5.32 -24.81
C ILE A 421 -4.28 4.28 -25.61
N TYR A 422 -5.59 4.45 -25.65
CA TYR A 422 -6.48 3.60 -26.45
C TYR A 422 -6.92 4.34 -27.71
N GLY A 423 -6.17 4.15 -28.80
CA GLY A 423 -6.41 4.79 -30.07
C GLY A 423 -6.06 6.27 -30.16
N GLY A 424 -6.66 7.00 -31.09
CA GLY A 424 -6.41 8.42 -31.32
C GLY A 424 -5.14 8.74 -32.07
N HIS A 425 -4.63 9.98 -31.97
CA HIS A 425 -3.43 10.37 -32.69
C HIS A 425 -2.66 11.54 -32.06
N ASP A 426 -1.34 11.55 -32.30
CA ASP A 426 -0.42 12.62 -31.90
C ASP A 426 -0.38 12.86 -30.38
N ASN A 427 -0.63 11.83 -29.59
CA ASN A 427 -0.63 11.85 -28.14
C ASN A 427 0.75 11.51 -27.55
N SER A 428 0.99 11.87 -26.30
CA SER A 428 2.29 11.64 -25.68
C SER A 428 2.23 11.32 -24.16
N ILE A 429 3.19 10.47 -23.72
CA ILE A 429 3.46 10.14 -22.32
C ILE A 429 4.95 10.39 -22.11
N THR A 430 5.31 11.44 -21.36
CA THR A 430 6.72 11.88 -21.30
C THR A 430 7.16 12.37 -19.95
N SER A 431 8.32 11.92 -19.51
CA SER A 431 8.95 12.32 -18.22
C SER A 431 8.12 11.91 -17.00
N ASP A 432 7.40 10.82 -17.10
CA ASP A 432 6.52 10.30 -16.05
C ASP A 432 7.23 9.22 -15.22
N TYR A 433 6.67 8.95 -14.04
CA TYR A 433 7.13 7.92 -13.12
C TYR A 433 5.96 6.98 -12.79
N GLY A 434 6.07 5.72 -13.22
CA GLY A 434 5.09 4.67 -12.96
C GLY A 434 5.66 3.56 -12.09
N THR A 435 4.89 3.06 -11.12
CA THR A 435 5.36 1.97 -10.26
C THR A 435 4.25 1.04 -9.83
N ASP A 436 4.64 -0.22 -9.56
CA ASP A 436 3.88 -1.22 -8.80
C ASP A 436 2.51 -1.58 -9.41
N THR A 437 2.44 -1.94 -10.70
CA THR A 437 1.19 -2.49 -11.27
C THR A 437 0.86 -3.85 -10.65
N ILE A 438 -0.42 -4.12 -10.35
CA ILE A 438 -0.85 -5.30 -9.61
C ILE A 438 -1.43 -6.38 -10.53
N THR A 439 -2.49 -6.06 -11.29
CA THR A 439 -3.13 -7.03 -12.19
C THR A 439 -3.47 -6.40 -13.54
N GLN A 440 -3.50 -7.21 -14.60
CA GLN A 440 -4.04 -6.90 -15.92
C GLN A 440 -3.44 -5.71 -16.67
N GLY A 441 -2.36 -5.12 -16.19
CA GLY A 441 -1.78 -3.97 -16.84
C GLY A 441 -0.28 -3.88 -16.68
N GLY A 442 0.30 -3.03 -17.49
CA GLY A 442 1.71 -2.67 -17.45
C GLY A 442 1.92 -1.22 -17.03
N GLY A 443 3.17 -0.76 -17.14
CA GLY A 443 3.48 0.65 -16.92
C GLY A 443 2.80 1.55 -17.94
N ILE A 444 2.99 1.25 -19.23
CA ILE A 444 2.41 2.01 -20.33
C ILE A 444 1.77 1.06 -21.34
N GLN A 445 0.47 1.25 -21.62
CA GLN A 445 -0.23 0.59 -22.72
C GLN A 445 -0.47 1.56 -23.89
N VAL A 446 -0.24 1.09 -25.12
CA VAL A 446 -0.75 1.73 -26.34
C VAL A 446 -1.49 0.67 -27.15
N GLY A 447 -2.74 0.94 -27.51
CA GLY A 447 -3.49 -0.08 -28.25
C GLY A 447 -4.74 0.40 -28.96
N ASN A 448 -5.21 -0.42 -29.90
CA ASN A 448 -6.56 -0.39 -30.41
C ASN A 448 -7.40 -1.35 -29.53
N ARG A 449 -8.13 -0.82 -28.56
CA ARG A 449 -8.88 -1.61 -27.58
C ARG A 449 -10.12 -0.86 -27.10
N PHE A 450 -11.11 -1.59 -26.62
CA PHE A 450 -12.36 -1.04 -26.10
C PHE A 450 -13.15 -0.21 -27.11
N SER A 451 -13.15 -0.66 -28.36
CA SER A 451 -13.82 0.04 -29.50
C SER A 451 -13.34 1.49 -29.69
N SER A 452 -12.08 1.74 -29.41
CA SER A 452 -11.46 3.04 -29.64
C SER A 452 -11.37 3.36 -31.13
N VAL A 453 -11.34 4.65 -31.49
CA VAL A 453 -10.92 5.08 -32.82
C VAL A 453 -9.48 4.63 -33.03
N PRO A 454 -9.16 3.92 -34.14
CA PRO A 454 -7.85 3.33 -34.34
C PRO A 454 -6.69 4.32 -34.22
N LEU A 455 -5.58 3.85 -33.68
CA LEU A 455 -4.36 4.63 -33.54
C LEU A 455 -3.84 5.11 -34.92
N SER A 456 -3.54 6.38 -35.00
CA SER A 456 -2.98 7.01 -36.19
C SER A 456 -1.99 8.13 -35.82
N GLY A 457 -1.44 8.85 -36.81
CA GLY A 457 -0.48 9.92 -36.53
C GLY A 457 0.77 9.40 -35.79
N THR A 458 1.26 10.17 -34.81
CA THR A 458 2.47 9.84 -34.07
C THR A 458 2.25 9.86 -32.58
N THR A 459 2.38 8.72 -31.92
CA THR A 459 2.39 8.59 -30.44
C THR A 459 3.82 8.61 -29.93
N THR A 460 4.09 9.38 -28.86
CA THR A 460 5.41 9.52 -28.26
C THR A 460 5.44 9.03 -26.83
N ILE A 461 6.33 8.08 -26.52
CA ILE A 461 6.60 7.57 -25.16
C ILE A 461 8.07 7.82 -24.85
N ALA A 462 8.37 8.84 -24.05
CA ALA A 462 9.77 9.22 -23.90
C ALA A 462 10.13 9.68 -22.47
N ASN A 463 11.37 9.38 -22.08
CA ASN A 463 11.94 9.82 -20.80
C ASN A 463 11.15 9.36 -19.56
N ASN A 464 10.44 8.26 -19.59
CA ASN A 464 9.70 7.73 -18.46
C ASN A 464 10.57 6.80 -17.61
N THR A 465 10.28 6.70 -16.30
CA THR A 465 10.81 5.66 -15.43
C THR A 465 9.67 4.76 -14.96
N LEU A 466 9.81 3.47 -15.18
CA LEU A 466 8.84 2.43 -14.81
C LEU A 466 9.51 1.44 -13.86
N VAL A 467 8.95 1.26 -12.66
CA VAL A 467 9.54 0.42 -11.60
C VAL A 467 8.54 -0.64 -11.17
N ARG A 468 8.91 -1.92 -11.22
CA ARG A 468 8.04 -3.05 -10.89
C ARG A 468 6.68 -2.97 -11.61
N THR A 469 6.72 -2.62 -12.90
CA THR A 469 5.55 -2.55 -13.78
C THR A 469 5.59 -3.69 -14.78
N GLY A 470 4.41 -4.09 -15.26
CA GLY A 470 4.23 -5.34 -16.00
C GLY A 470 3.82 -6.47 -15.05
N VAL A 471 2.98 -7.36 -15.51
CA VAL A 471 2.36 -8.37 -14.65
C VAL A 471 2.02 -9.63 -15.43
N LEU A 472 2.00 -10.77 -14.73
CA LEU A 472 1.29 -11.95 -15.22
C LEU A 472 -0.21 -11.77 -14.89
N ASP A 473 -1.04 -11.64 -15.91
CA ASP A 473 -2.49 -11.63 -15.72
C ASP A 473 -3.00 -13.01 -15.30
N PRO A 474 -3.61 -13.16 -14.11
CA PRO A 474 -4.07 -14.45 -13.62
C PRO A 474 -5.27 -15.00 -14.40
N ASN A 475 -6.07 -14.14 -15.05
CA ASN A 475 -7.23 -14.54 -15.82
C ASN A 475 -6.85 -15.00 -17.22
N TRP A 476 -5.96 -14.28 -17.86
CA TRP A 476 -5.45 -14.63 -19.20
C TRP A 476 -4.34 -15.68 -19.12
N LYS A 477 -3.69 -15.83 -17.97
CA LYS A 477 -2.48 -16.66 -17.80
C LYS A 477 -1.40 -16.24 -18.81
N PHE A 478 -1.23 -14.96 -18.96
CA PHE A 478 -0.45 -14.29 -19.97
C PHE A 478 0.17 -13.05 -19.34
N GLY A 479 1.41 -12.72 -19.68
CA GLY A 479 2.08 -11.55 -19.15
C GLY A 479 1.96 -10.34 -20.04
N VAL A 480 1.94 -9.19 -19.41
CA VAL A 480 2.01 -7.89 -20.09
C VAL A 480 3.28 -7.17 -19.67
N GLY A 481 3.93 -6.52 -20.61
CA GLY A 481 5.20 -5.84 -20.43
C GLY A 481 5.09 -4.52 -19.65
N ALA A 482 6.23 -4.02 -19.19
CA ALA A 482 6.30 -2.68 -18.61
C ALA A 482 5.83 -1.60 -19.60
N ILE A 483 6.16 -1.76 -20.87
CA ILE A 483 5.57 -1.01 -22.00
C ILE A 483 4.98 -2.05 -22.96
N TRP A 484 3.71 -1.94 -23.30
CA TRP A 484 3.10 -2.92 -24.19
C TRP A 484 2.14 -2.33 -25.21
N PHE A 485 2.10 -2.98 -26.35
CA PHE A 485 1.31 -2.60 -27.51
C PHE A 485 0.28 -3.67 -27.78
N TYR A 486 -0.97 -3.30 -28.00
CA TYR A 486 -2.04 -4.26 -28.17
C TYR A 486 -2.95 -3.95 -29.35
N ALA A 487 -2.81 -4.76 -30.40
CA ALA A 487 -3.73 -4.76 -31.52
C ALA A 487 -4.91 -5.70 -31.26
N SER A 488 -6.08 -5.13 -30.93
CA SER A 488 -7.31 -5.81 -30.56
C SER A 488 -8.50 -5.25 -31.34
N ASP A 489 -9.72 -5.65 -30.99
CA ASP A 489 -10.98 -5.20 -31.59
C ASP A 489 -11.12 -5.48 -33.10
N GLY A 490 -10.30 -6.36 -33.63
CA GLY A 490 -10.38 -6.75 -35.05
C GLY A 490 -9.61 -5.84 -36.01
N GLU A 491 -8.67 -5.03 -35.51
CA GLU A 491 -7.95 -4.03 -36.31
C GLU A 491 -6.45 -4.02 -36.04
N ASP A 492 -5.67 -3.78 -37.12
CA ASP A 492 -4.24 -3.57 -37.06
C ASP A 492 -3.90 -2.19 -36.45
N MET A 493 -2.79 -2.09 -35.74
CA MET A 493 -2.22 -0.84 -35.27
C MET A 493 -1.23 -0.32 -36.31
N THR A 494 -1.55 0.77 -36.99
CA THR A 494 -0.75 1.30 -38.09
C THR A 494 -0.18 2.70 -37.84
N GLY A 495 -0.54 3.35 -36.76
CA GLY A 495 0.05 4.62 -36.32
C GLY A 495 1.52 4.49 -35.95
N THR A 496 2.29 5.57 -36.09
CA THR A 496 3.70 5.58 -35.69
C THR A 496 3.82 5.69 -34.15
N ILE A 497 4.62 4.83 -33.54
CA ILE A 497 4.90 4.87 -32.10
C ILE A 497 6.40 5.03 -31.89
N ASN A 498 6.81 6.14 -31.26
CA ASN A 498 8.21 6.40 -30.89
C ASN A 498 8.43 6.17 -29.41
N VAL A 499 9.32 5.24 -29.03
CA VAL A 499 9.61 4.85 -27.66
C VAL A 499 11.08 5.09 -27.38
N SER A 500 11.41 6.11 -26.57
CA SER A 500 12.80 6.48 -26.39
C SER A 500 13.16 7.00 -25.01
N HIS A 501 14.41 6.73 -24.59
CA HIS A 501 15.00 7.22 -23.35
C HIS A 501 14.21 6.81 -22.08
N ASN A 502 13.43 5.73 -22.14
CA ASN A 502 12.74 5.20 -20.98
C ASN A 502 13.67 4.30 -20.16
N THR A 503 13.42 4.25 -18.86
CA THR A 503 14.11 3.38 -17.91
C THR A 503 13.11 2.41 -17.33
N ILE A 504 13.32 1.11 -17.50
CA ILE A 504 12.47 0.04 -16.97
C ILE A 504 13.29 -0.71 -15.92
N LEU A 505 12.78 -0.75 -14.68
CA LEU A 505 13.45 -1.33 -13.51
C LEU A 505 12.56 -2.40 -12.88
N ASP A 506 13.15 -3.57 -12.63
CA ASP A 506 12.54 -4.63 -11.82
C ASP A 506 11.14 -5.07 -12.32
N SER A 507 10.90 -5.06 -13.63
CA SER A 507 9.63 -5.53 -14.20
C SER A 507 9.43 -7.01 -13.83
N PRO A 508 8.30 -7.39 -13.21
CA PRO A 508 8.05 -8.80 -12.85
C PRO A 508 7.89 -9.71 -14.08
N TYR A 509 7.62 -9.14 -15.24
CA TYR A 509 7.42 -9.88 -16.48
C TYR A 509 8.37 -9.40 -17.58
N ASP A 510 7.91 -8.88 -18.71
CA ASP A 510 8.77 -8.41 -19.80
C ASP A 510 8.93 -6.88 -19.82
N ALA A 511 9.94 -6.41 -20.54
CA ALA A 511 10.15 -4.97 -20.71
C ALA A 511 9.19 -4.40 -21.75
N PHE A 512 9.15 -5.04 -22.94
CA PHE A 512 8.32 -4.60 -24.07
C PHE A 512 7.46 -5.75 -24.59
N GLY A 513 6.14 -5.58 -24.58
CA GLY A 513 5.18 -6.55 -25.08
C GLY A 513 4.52 -6.10 -26.40
N PHE A 514 4.51 -6.96 -27.40
CA PHE A 514 3.75 -6.78 -28.65
C PHE A 514 2.71 -7.89 -28.72
N VAL A 515 1.45 -7.55 -28.64
CA VAL A 515 0.35 -8.49 -28.57
C VAL A 515 -0.67 -8.17 -29.64
N GLY A 516 -0.88 -9.06 -30.59
CA GLY A 516 -1.98 -9.00 -31.55
C GLY A 516 -2.97 -10.12 -31.29
N ASP A 517 -4.25 -9.84 -31.26
CA ASP A 517 -5.28 -10.86 -31.14
C ASP A 517 -5.12 -11.92 -32.23
N TYR A 518 -5.28 -13.19 -31.83
CA TYR A 518 -5.10 -14.32 -32.70
C TYR A 518 -6.21 -14.43 -33.73
N ILE A 519 -5.83 -14.55 -35.03
CA ILE A 519 -6.74 -14.72 -36.15
C ILE A 519 -6.68 -16.15 -36.67
N PRO A 520 -7.68 -16.99 -36.39
CA PRO A 520 -7.69 -18.38 -36.86
C PRO A 520 -7.57 -18.47 -38.38
N ASN A 521 -6.64 -19.32 -38.86
CA ASN A 521 -6.39 -19.64 -40.29
C ASN A 521 -5.86 -18.45 -41.12
N ALA A 522 -5.48 -17.33 -40.52
CA ALA A 522 -4.77 -16.25 -41.18
C ALA A 522 -3.28 -16.56 -41.34
N THR A 523 -2.59 -15.85 -42.20
CA THR A 523 -1.13 -15.87 -42.35
C THR A 523 -0.65 -14.44 -42.55
N PRO A 524 -0.02 -13.82 -41.56
CA PRO A 524 0.23 -14.29 -40.18
C PRO A 524 -1.05 -14.45 -39.35
N PRO A 525 -1.00 -15.22 -38.26
CA PRO A 525 -2.19 -15.58 -37.48
C PRO A 525 -2.56 -14.56 -36.38
N ALA A 526 -2.14 -13.32 -36.49
CA ALA A 526 -2.42 -12.27 -35.51
C ALA A 526 -2.57 -10.90 -36.17
N TYR A 527 -3.26 -9.96 -35.54
CA TYR A 527 -3.30 -8.57 -35.98
C TYR A 527 -1.92 -7.94 -35.90
N ALA A 528 -1.70 -6.99 -36.81
CA ALA A 528 -0.41 -6.33 -36.98
C ALA A 528 -0.26 -5.14 -36.02
N ILE A 529 0.98 -4.98 -35.52
CA ILE A 529 1.47 -3.77 -34.88
C ILE A 529 2.61 -3.27 -35.78
N ASP A 530 2.42 -2.13 -36.40
CA ASP A 530 3.34 -1.57 -37.39
C ASP A 530 3.94 -0.25 -36.92
N ASN A 531 5.12 0.09 -37.42
CA ASN A 531 5.78 1.40 -37.24
C ASN A 531 6.13 1.74 -35.77
N VAL A 532 6.51 0.77 -35.00
CA VAL A 532 7.02 0.96 -33.62
C VAL A 532 8.54 1.14 -33.67
N HIS A 533 9.02 2.29 -33.19
CA HIS A 533 10.42 2.66 -33.20
C HIS A 533 10.94 2.78 -31.76
N ILE A 534 11.65 1.74 -31.29
CA ILE A 534 12.21 1.66 -29.92
C ILE A 534 13.69 2.00 -29.98
N ASN A 535 14.10 3.08 -29.29
CA ASN A 535 15.47 3.57 -29.34
C ASN A 535 15.93 4.16 -27.99
N ASP A 536 17.20 3.95 -27.63
CA ASP A 536 17.84 4.53 -26.44
C ASP A 536 17.11 4.25 -25.11
N ASN A 537 16.66 3.01 -24.90
CA ASN A 537 16.01 2.61 -23.65
C ASN A 537 16.94 1.78 -22.76
N ILE A 538 16.78 1.91 -21.43
CA ILE A 538 17.52 1.17 -20.41
C ILE A 538 16.55 0.19 -19.73
N VAL A 539 16.99 -1.07 -19.63
CA VAL A 539 16.22 -2.14 -18.99
C VAL A 539 17.10 -2.77 -17.89
N HIS A 540 16.55 -2.95 -16.72
CA HIS A 540 17.25 -3.61 -15.61
C HIS A 540 16.32 -4.56 -14.87
N ASN A 541 16.75 -5.83 -14.67
CA ASN A 541 16.05 -6.89 -13.93
C ASN A 541 14.62 -7.16 -14.44
N VAL A 542 14.46 -7.59 -15.68
CA VAL A 542 13.14 -8.11 -16.13
C VAL A 542 12.99 -9.59 -15.83
N GLY A 543 11.80 -9.99 -15.46
CA GLY A 543 11.47 -11.35 -15.01
C GLY A 543 11.41 -12.38 -16.14
N THR A 544 11.17 -11.99 -17.39
CA THR A 544 11.07 -12.90 -18.53
C THR A 544 11.90 -12.39 -19.71
N PHE A 545 11.27 -11.82 -20.74
CA PHE A 545 11.93 -11.33 -21.95
C PHE A 545 12.18 -9.83 -21.90
N VAL A 546 13.21 -9.35 -22.60
CA VAL A 546 13.30 -7.95 -22.95
C VAL A 546 12.19 -7.59 -23.96
N PHE A 547 11.95 -8.45 -24.95
CA PHE A 547 10.87 -8.29 -25.93
C PHE A 547 10.00 -9.55 -26.02
N GLN A 548 8.72 -9.40 -25.78
CA GLN A 548 7.70 -10.39 -26.11
C GLN A 548 7.04 -10.00 -27.44
N LEU A 549 7.28 -10.76 -28.50
CA LEU A 549 6.78 -10.48 -29.85
C LEU A 549 5.68 -11.47 -30.25
N GLN A 550 4.42 -11.12 -29.98
CA GLN A 550 3.24 -11.94 -30.24
C GLN A 550 2.21 -11.20 -31.10
N SER A 551 2.67 -10.54 -32.17
CA SER A 551 1.84 -9.88 -33.17
C SER A 551 2.36 -10.15 -34.56
N ALA A 552 1.59 -9.86 -35.60
CA ALA A 552 2.15 -9.51 -36.88
C ALA A 552 2.71 -8.09 -36.82
N GLY A 553 3.56 -7.68 -37.77
CA GLY A 553 4.05 -6.30 -37.82
C GLY A 553 5.16 -6.11 -38.82
N THR A 554 5.24 -4.89 -39.31
CA THR A 554 6.23 -4.45 -40.33
C THR A 554 6.73 -3.03 -39.99
N ASN A 555 7.93 -2.71 -40.50
CA ASN A 555 8.54 -1.39 -40.31
C ASN A 555 8.89 -1.06 -38.84
N ASP A 556 9.01 -2.07 -37.97
CA ASP A 556 9.41 -1.90 -36.60
C ASP A 556 10.93 -1.85 -36.50
N THR A 557 11.46 -1.00 -35.62
CA THR A 557 12.91 -0.83 -35.40
C THR A 557 13.26 -0.85 -33.94
N ILE A 558 14.36 -1.55 -33.60
CA ILE A 558 14.86 -1.67 -32.21
C ILE A 558 16.35 -1.37 -32.23
N SER A 559 16.78 -0.29 -31.54
CA SER A 559 18.19 0.11 -31.47
C SER A 559 18.53 0.70 -30.09
N ASN A 560 19.80 0.60 -29.69
CA ASN A 560 20.31 1.15 -28.43
C ASN A 560 19.46 0.75 -27.19
N VAL A 561 18.92 -0.45 -27.18
CA VAL A 561 18.27 -1.01 -25.99
C VAL A 561 19.33 -1.76 -25.18
N VAL A 562 19.59 -1.26 -23.97
CA VAL A 562 20.62 -1.81 -23.08
C VAL A 562 19.93 -2.52 -21.92
N SER A 563 20.10 -3.85 -21.85
CA SER A 563 19.59 -4.66 -20.72
C SER A 563 20.74 -5.05 -19.79
N THR A 564 20.52 -4.94 -18.48
CA THR A 564 21.47 -5.35 -17.45
C THR A 564 20.75 -6.01 -16.28
N GLY A 565 21.41 -6.94 -15.60
CA GLY A 565 20.86 -7.60 -14.42
C GLY A 565 19.60 -8.40 -14.67
N THR A 566 19.34 -8.77 -15.92
CA THR A 566 18.13 -9.51 -16.29
C THR A 566 18.12 -10.87 -15.59
N VAL A 567 17.08 -11.12 -14.84
CA VAL A 567 16.90 -12.36 -14.07
C VAL A 567 16.20 -13.43 -14.89
N GLY A 568 15.62 -13.08 -16.03
CA GLY A 568 14.88 -13.95 -16.92
C GLY A 568 15.67 -14.42 -18.14
N LEU A 569 14.93 -14.76 -19.18
CA LEU A 569 15.49 -15.06 -20.48
C LEU A 569 15.92 -13.77 -21.17
N ASP A 570 17.22 -13.62 -21.39
CA ASP A 570 17.73 -12.58 -22.27
C ASP A 570 17.38 -12.96 -23.71
N GLY A 571 16.33 -12.37 -24.25
CA GLY A 571 15.98 -12.71 -25.62
C GLY A 571 14.73 -12.04 -26.13
N THR A 572 14.40 -12.43 -27.32
CA THR A 572 13.23 -12.00 -28.06
C THR A 572 12.35 -13.22 -28.29
N MET A 573 11.10 -13.17 -27.88
CA MET A 573 10.15 -14.17 -28.30
C MET A 573 9.58 -13.80 -29.67
N ALA A 574 9.83 -14.62 -30.68
CA ALA A 574 9.40 -14.38 -32.04
C ALA A 574 8.89 -15.69 -32.69
N CYS A 575 7.65 -16.07 -32.36
CA CYS A 575 7.19 -17.44 -32.64
C CYS A 575 6.04 -17.51 -33.65
N GLY A 576 6.33 -17.26 -34.90
CA GLY A 576 5.40 -17.55 -36.02
C GLY A 576 4.22 -16.58 -36.13
N TYR A 577 4.23 -15.48 -35.34
CA TYR A 577 3.19 -14.45 -35.42
C TYR A 577 3.38 -13.47 -36.56
N GLY A 578 4.56 -13.44 -37.17
CA GLY A 578 4.84 -12.68 -38.36
C GLY A 578 5.56 -11.35 -38.20
N ILE A 579 5.72 -10.85 -36.98
CA ILE A 579 6.50 -9.63 -36.74
C ILE A 579 8.00 -9.90 -36.98
N THR A 580 8.66 -8.97 -37.67
CA THR A 580 10.09 -9.04 -38.00
C THR A 580 10.75 -7.68 -37.83
N PRO A 581 11.06 -7.26 -36.57
CA PRO A 581 11.71 -5.97 -36.33
C PRO A 581 13.09 -5.87 -37.00
N THR A 582 13.44 -4.69 -37.44
CA THR A 582 14.79 -4.36 -37.91
C THR A 582 15.65 -3.98 -36.67
N TYR A 583 16.64 -4.80 -36.39
CA TYR A 583 17.57 -4.53 -35.29
C TYR A 583 18.70 -3.60 -35.74
N GLY A 584 18.71 -2.38 -35.18
CA GLY A 584 19.77 -1.41 -35.33
C GLY A 584 20.98 -1.66 -34.42
N PRO A 585 21.96 -0.77 -34.44
CA PRO A 585 23.14 -0.88 -33.57
C PRO A 585 22.85 -0.57 -32.11
N GLY A 586 23.79 -0.93 -31.22
CA GLY A 586 23.78 -0.52 -29.80
C GLY A 586 22.91 -1.37 -28.87
N ASN A 587 22.24 -2.39 -29.37
CA ASN A 587 21.52 -3.36 -28.54
C ASN A 587 22.53 -4.23 -27.79
N THR A 588 22.42 -4.29 -26.45
CA THR A 588 23.35 -5.05 -25.60
C THR A 588 22.66 -5.66 -24.38
N GLY A 589 23.24 -6.76 -23.88
CA GLY A 589 22.76 -7.45 -22.67
C GLY A 589 21.58 -8.38 -22.89
N TRP A 590 21.17 -8.55 -24.12
CA TRP A 590 20.11 -9.50 -24.53
C TRP A 590 20.38 -9.99 -25.96
N SER A 591 20.02 -11.23 -26.21
CA SER A 591 20.21 -11.83 -27.52
C SER A 591 19.43 -13.14 -27.62
N GLY A 592 19.18 -13.60 -28.83
CA GLY A 592 18.51 -14.84 -29.10
C GLY A 592 17.02 -14.66 -29.39
N SER A 593 16.37 -15.75 -29.68
CA SER A 593 14.95 -15.82 -30.02
C SER A 593 14.45 -17.17 -29.54
N GLU A 594 13.51 -17.13 -28.62
CA GLU A 594 12.85 -18.32 -28.09
C GLU A 594 11.44 -18.43 -28.69
N CYS A 595 11.04 -19.66 -29.03
CA CYS A 595 9.73 -19.93 -29.65
C CYS A 595 8.73 -20.57 -28.68
N THR A 596 9.02 -20.57 -27.41
CA THR A 596 8.12 -21.12 -26.40
C THR A 596 7.94 -20.11 -25.30
N PHE A 597 6.68 -19.85 -24.98
CA PHE A 597 6.37 -19.20 -23.72
C PHE A 597 6.96 -20.07 -22.61
N PRO A 598 7.79 -19.50 -21.75
CA PRO A 598 8.23 -20.23 -20.58
C PRO A 598 6.99 -20.64 -19.79
N PRO A 599 6.80 -21.92 -19.45
CA PRO A 599 5.66 -22.33 -18.65
C PRO A 599 5.75 -21.69 -17.27
N PHE A 600 4.63 -21.26 -16.74
CA PHE A 600 4.58 -20.73 -15.39
C PHE A 600 4.76 -21.84 -14.37
N ASN A 601 5.81 -21.76 -13.58
CA ASN A 601 6.10 -22.66 -12.46
C ASN A 601 5.79 -21.94 -11.15
N ILE A 602 4.52 -21.79 -10.85
CA ILE A 602 4.09 -21.23 -9.57
C ILE A 602 4.38 -22.27 -8.48
N LEU A 603 5.34 -21.97 -7.62
CA LEU A 603 5.63 -22.81 -6.47
C LEU A 603 4.57 -22.60 -5.38
N SER A 604 4.44 -23.58 -4.50
CA SER A 604 3.56 -23.49 -3.34
C SER A 604 4.30 -23.81 -2.06
N THR A 605 4.09 -23.02 -1.00
CA THR A 605 4.59 -23.28 0.34
C THR A 605 3.56 -24.01 1.18
N SER A 606 3.98 -24.88 2.07
CA SER A 606 3.08 -25.63 2.97
C SER A 606 2.36 -24.76 3.99
N THR A 607 2.88 -23.56 4.24
CA THR A 607 2.29 -22.54 5.12
C THR A 607 2.81 -21.16 4.72
N SER A 608 2.06 -20.11 5.04
CA SER A 608 2.47 -18.72 4.88
C SER A 608 3.11 -18.12 6.15
N SER A 609 3.07 -18.85 7.28
CA SER A 609 3.68 -18.37 8.53
C SER A 609 4.11 -19.52 9.45
N LEU A 610 5.12 -19.27 10.27
CA LEU A 610 5.53 -20.10 11.42
C LEU A 610 5.59 -19.27 12.69
N SER A 611 4.92 -19.75 13.74
CA SER A 611 5.04 -19.20 15.09
C SER A 611 5.81 -20.19 15.98
N PHE A 612 6.88 -19.70 16.61
CA PHE A 612 7.70 -20.48 17.54
C PHE A 612 7.18 -20.36 18.98
N GLY A 613 6.07 -19.60 19.19
CA GLY A 613 5.56 -19.36 20.53
C GLY A 613 6.58 -18.63 21.41
N THR A 614 6.60 -19.01 22.70
CA THR A 614 7.58 -18.48 23.65
C THR A 614 8.83 -19.37 23.68
N VAL A 615 10.00 -18.77 23.51
CA VAL A 615 11.31 -19.44 23.47
C VAL A 615 12.19 -18.87 24.60
N ASP A 616 12.87 -19.73 25.33
CA ASP A 616 13.75 -19.31 26.40
C ASP A 616 14.95 -18.51 25.89
N LEU A 617 15.32 -17.47 26.61
CA LEU A 617 16.48 -16.64 26.29
C LEU A 617 17.75 -17.53 26.19
N ASN A 618 18.54 -17.36 25.15
CA ASN A 618 19.74 -18.13 24.83
C ASN A 618 19.53 -19.66 24.64
N THR A 619 18.29 -20.11 24.49
CA THR A 619 17.95 -21.50 24.19
C THR A 619 17.43 -21.63 22.77
N GLN A 620 17.86 -22.70 22.08
CA GLN A 620 17.37 -22.95 20.73
C GLN A 620 15.94 -23.52 20.78
N SER A 621 15.04 -22.93 19.95
CA SER A 621 13.68 -23.42 19.80
C SER A 621 13.62 -24.84 19.21
N PRO A 622 12.52 -25.57 19.38
CA PRO A 622 12.21 -26.71 18.53
C PRO A 622 12.24 -26.28 17.04
N ALA A 623 12.72 -27.18 16.19
CA ALA A 623 12.77 -26.93 14.76
C ALA A 623 11.35 -27.02 14.14
N GLN A 624 11.01 -26.09 13.26
CA GLN A 624 9.82 -26.15 12.42
C GLN A 624 10.22 -26.20 10.95
N THR A 625 9.39 -26.82 10.12
CA THR A 625 9.73 -27.11 8.72
C THR A 625 8.69 -26.53 7.77
N VAL A 626 9.16 -25.85 6.72
CA VAL A 626 8.35 -25.43 5.57
C VAL A 626 8.74 -26.28 4.37
N THR A 627 7.75 -26.81 3.68
CA THR A 627 7.92 -27.48 2.39
C THR A 627 7.55 -26.52 1.27
N ILE A 628 8.42 -26.38 0.27
CA ILE A 628 8.09 -25.73 -1.00
C ILE A 628 7.97 -26.80 -2.08
N THR A 629 6.93 -26.73 -2.88
CA THR A 629 6.58 -27.71 -3.91
C THR A 629 6.48 -27.03 -5.26
N ASN A 630 7.03 -27.66 -6.28
CA ASN A 630 6.85 -27.25 -7.67
C ASN A 630 5.75 -28.12 -8.32
N PRO A 631 4.50 -27.65 -8.39
CA PRO A 631 3.42 -28.37 -9.06
C PRO A 631 3.45 -28.23 -10.58
N GLY A 632 4.32 -27.36 -11.11
CA GLY A 632 4.39 -27.08 -12.53
C GLY A 632 4.99 -28.21 -13.36
N PRO A 633 4.88 -28.14 -14.70
CA PRO A 633 5.36 -29.18 -15.61
C PRO A 633 6.88 -29.17 -15.78
N ASP A 634 7.55 -28.08 -15.46
CA ASP A 634 8.99 -27.89 -15.67
C ASP A 634 9.74 -27.67 -14.36
N SER A 635 11.07 -27.70 -14.43
CA SER A 635 11.90 -27.41 -13.27
C SER A 635 11.91 -25.93 -12.94
N ALA A 636 11.77 -25.58 -11.65
CA ALA A 636 11.83 -24.22 -11.15
C ALA A 636 13.20 -23.93 -10.49
N PRO A 637 13.95 -22.94 -10.94
CA PRO A 637 15.18 -22.53 -10.27
C PRO A 637 14.91 -21.96 -8.88
N ILE A 638 15.76 -22.35 -7.89
CA ILE A 638 15.77 -21.75 -6.55
C ILE A 638 17.18 -21.18 -6.36
N SER A 639 17.30 -19.86 -6.34
CA SER A 639 18.58 -19.16 -6.26
C SER A 639 19.16 -19.21 -4.86
N SER A 640 18.31 -19.03 -3.84
CA SER A 640 18.69 -19.10 -2.44
C SER A 640 17.50 -19.40 -1.53
N VAL A 641 17.79 -19.92 -0.34
CA VAL A 641 16.84 -20.02 0.77
C VAL A 641 17.51 -19.41 1.97
N TYR A 642 16.88 -18.47 2.65
CA TYR A 642 17.45 -17.82 3.83
C TYR A 642 16.38 -17.35 4.80
N ALA A 643 16.75 -17.20 6.07
CA ALA A 643 15.90 -16.61 7.09
C ALA A 643 16.44 -15.25 7.55
N THR A 644 15.52 -14.35 7.95
CA THR A 644 15.80 -13.02 8.50
C THR A 644 15.31 -12.90 9.95
N GLY A 645 15.50 -11.74 10.60
CA GLY A 645 14.94 -11.44 11.93
C GLY A 645 15.55 -12.26 13.07
N GLY A 646 16.76 -12.77 12.92
CA GLY A 646 17.45 -13.55 13.95
C GLY A 646 17.10 -15.05 13.95
N PHE A 647 16.31 -15.51 12.97
CA PHE A 647 16.05 -16.92 12.75
C PHE A 647 17.18 -17.57 11.94
N ASN A 648 17.41 -18.85 12.21
CA ASN A 648 18.37 -19.67 11.48
C ASN A 648 17.61 -20.67 10.60
N GLU A 649 18.10 -20.89 9.39
CA GLU A 649 17.55 -21.92 8.52
C GLU A 649 18.62 -22.94 8.08
N THR A 650 18.14 -24.12 7.74
CA THR A 650 18.87 -25.12 6.96
C THR A 650 17.90 -25.76 5.98
N ASN A 651 18.34 -26.00 4.76
CA ASN A 651 17.46 -26.54 3.74
C ASN A 651 18.11 -27.64 2.89
N ASN A 652 17.29 -28.40 2.19
CA ASN A 652 17.71 -29.41 1.22
C ASN A 652 17.29 -29.05 -0.22
N CYS A 653 16.97 -27.77 -0.46
CA CYS A 653 16.51 -27.33 -1.77
C CYS A 653 17.64 -27.39 -2.80
N PRO A 654 17.41 -28.03 -3.94
CA PRO A 654 18.34 -27.99 -5.05
C PRO A 654 18.29 -26.65 -5.76
N ALA A 655 19.34 -26.28 -6.47
CA ALA A 655 19.35 -25.07 -7.30
C ALA A 655 18.28 -25.08 -8.41
N SER A 656 17.66 -26.23 -8.67
CA SER A 656 16.54 -26.38 -9.59
C SER A 656 15.61 -27.49 -9.07
N LEU A 657 14.38 -27.11 -8.71
CA LEU A 657 13.37 -28.04 -8.19
C LEU A 657 12.59 -28.65 -9.37
N ALA A 658 12.74 -29.95 -9.57
CA ALA A 658 12.10 -30.63 -10.70
C ALA A 658 10.57 -30.58 -10.64
N ALA A 659 9.92 -30.76 -11.79
CA ALA A 659 8.46 -30.87 -11.90
C ALA A 659 7.90 -31.90 -10.91
N GLY A 660 6.89 -31.54 -10.14
CA GLY A 660 6.26 -32.36 -9.12
C GLY A 660 7.11 -32.62 -7.87
N ALA A 661 8.33 -32.08 -7.78
CA ALA A 661 9.20 -32.25 -6.64
C ALA A 661 8.94 -31.24 -5.52
N SER A 662 9.43 -31.60 -4.34
CA SER A 662 9.40 -30.71 -3.16
C SER A 662 10.76 -30.69 -2.47
N CYS A 663 11.07 -29.60 -1.80
CA CYS A 663 12.18 -29.50 -0.87
C CYS A 663 11.72 -28.83 0.44
N THR A 664 12.55 -28.90 1.46
CA THR A 664 12.21 -28.43 2.80
C THR A 664 13.26 -27.47 3.34
N ALA A 665 12.80 -26.43 4.01
CA ALA A 665 13.61 -25.59 4.88
C ALA A 665 13.19 -25.80 6.33
N THR A 666 14.16 -25.97 7.19
CA THR A 666 13.99 -26.14 8.65
C THR A 666 14.45 -24.86 9.32
N VAL A 667 13.57 -24.28 10.12
CA VAL A 667 13.81 -23.00 10.80
C VAL A 667 13.90 -23.20 12.31
N THR A 668 14.83 -22.52 12.94
CA THR A 668 14.99 -22.43 14.40
C THR A 668 15.31 -20.99 14.79
N ILE A 669 15.15 -20.66 16.08
CA ILE A 669 15.65 -19.42 16.64
C ILE A 669 16.39 -19.69 17.96
N THR A 670 17.46 -18.92 18.21
CA THR A 670 18.13 -18.85 19.51
C THR A 670 18.15 -17.37 19.94
N PRO A 671 17.14 -16.92 20.70
CA PRO A 671 17.03 -15.51 21.05
C PRO A 671 18.19 -15.07 21.92
N SER A 672 18.77 -13.90 21.65
CA SER A 672 19.86 -13.30 22.46
C SER A 672 19.42 -12.09 23.29
N ALA A 673 18.18 -11.67 23.16
CA ALA A 673 17.58 -10.56 23.90
C ALA A 673 16.11 -10.82 24.19
N VAL A 674 15.58 -10.23 25.25
CA VAL A 674 14.16 -10.29 25.61
C VAL A 674 13.43 -9.28 24.74
N GLN A 675 12.85 -9.77 23.64
CA GLN A 675 12.06 -8.99 22.70
C GLN A 675 11.21 -9.94 21.85
N GLN A 676 10.24 -9.42 21.15
CA GLN A 676 9.60 -10.18 20.09
C GLN A 676 10.53 -10.25 18.86
N TYR A 677 10.76 -11.44 18.36
CA TYR A 677 11.50 -11.69 17.13
C TYR A 677 10.50 -11.86 15.99
N LEU A 678 10.70 -11.09 14.94
CA LEU A 678 9.91 -11.15 13.72
C LEU A 678 10.88 -11.22 12.55
N GLY A 679 10.57 -12.10 11.60
CA GLY A 679 11.42 -12.33 10.44
C GLY A 679 10.68 -13.04 9.33
N ASN A 680 11.41 -13.42 8.30
CA ASN A 680 10.90 -14.14 7.15
C ASN A 680 11.82 -15.30 6.80
N LEU A 681 11.23 -16.41 6.39
CA LEU A 681 11.90 -17.43 5.59
C LEU A 681 11.61 -17.12 4.12
N VAL A 682 12.64 -16.92 3.34
CA VAL A 682 12.55 -16.54 1.93
C VAL A 682 13.08 -17.67 1.06
N PHE A 683 12.25 -18.13 0.12
CA PHE A 683 12.68 -18.96 -0.99
C PHE A 683 12.81 -18.03 -2.20
N ASP A 684 14.03 -17.66 -2.51
CA ASP A 684 14.34 -16.82 -3.66
C ASP A 684 14.36 -17.71 -4.91
N ALA A 685 13.18 -17.97 -5.42
CA ALA A 685 13.00 -18.64 -6.71
C ALA A 685 13.25 -17.62 -7.81
N ASN A 686 13.97 -18.02 -8.86
CA ASN A 686 14.15 -17.16 -10.02
C ASN A 686 12.76 -16.74 -10.57
N PRO A 687 12.47 -15.44 -10.75
CA PRO A 687 11.20 -14.97 -11.29
C PRO A 687 10.94 -15.39 -12.75
N VAL A 688 11.93 -15.96 -13.45
CA VAL A 688 11.71 -16.56 -14.76
C VAL A 688 10.58 -17.58 -14.67
N ASN A 689 9.46 -17.26 -15.29
CA ASN A 689 8.23 -18.06 -15.26
C ASN A 689 7.62 -18.23 -13.87
N ASN A 690 8.02 -17.42 -12.93
CA ASN A 690 7.57 -17.46 -11.55
C ASN A 690 7.36 -16.04 -11.02
N PRO A 691 6.33 -15.35 -11.52
CA PRO A 691 6.10 -13.93 -11.22
C PRO A 691 5.75 -13.66 -9.75
N PHE A 692 5.52 -14.72 -8.97
CA PHE A 692 5.23 -14.61 -7.53
C PHE A 692 6.46 -14.85 -6.64
N ALA A 693 7.64 -14.99 -7.23
CA ALA A 693 8.88 -15.06 -6.46
C ALA A 693 9.29 -13.65 -5.96
N PRO A 694 9.95 -13.52 -4.77
CA PRO A 694 10.29 -14.61 -3.86
C PRO A 694 9.09 -15.12 -3.05
N TYR A 695 9.10 -16.39 -2.65
CA TYR A 695 8.11 -16.95 -1.73
C TYR A 695 8.52 -16.68 -0.30
N VAL A 696 7.64 -16.04 0.46
CA VAL A 696 7.92 -15.59 1.82
C VAL A 696 7.00 -16.28 2.82
N VAL A 697 7.60 -16.79 3.90
CA VAL A 697 6.89 -17.35 5.05
C VAL A 697 7.24 -16.50 6.27
N SER A 698 6.25 -15.86 6.88
CA SER A 698 6.44 -15.00 8.05
C SER A 698 6.84 -15.82 9.28
N LEU A 699 7.82 -15.32 10.04
CA LEU A 699 8.35 -15.97 11.24
C LEU A 699 8.13 -15.10 12.47
N SER A 700 7.69 -15.72 13.58
CA SER A 700 7.52 -15.00 14.85
C SER A 700 7.94 -15.85 16.05
N ALA A 701 8.55 -15.20 17.06
CA ALA A 701 8.83 -15.80 18.36
C ALA A 701 8.75 -14.72 19.46
N ALA A 702 8.17 -15.07 20.61
CA ALA A 702 8.30 -14.31 21.85
C ALA A 702 9.46 -14.88 22.66
N VAL A 703 10.08 -14.09 23.55
CA VAL A 703 11.20 -14.57 24.37
C VAL A 703 10.83 -14.59 25.84
N TYR A 704 11.04 -15.74 26.44
CA TYR A 704 10.99 -15.92 27.89
C TYR A 704 12.38 -15.71 28.47
N ASN A 705 12.47 -14.88 29.49
CA ASN A 705 13.69 -14.69 30.26
C ASN A 705 13.44 -15.11 31.72
N PRO A 706 13.87 -16.30 32.13
CA PRO A 706 13.65 -16.76 33.53
C PRO A 706 14.34 -15.89 34.57
N ASN A 707 15.35 -15.11 34.20
CA ASN A 707 16.06 -14.17 35.08
C ASN A 707 15.59 -12.73 34.87
N GLY A 708 14.56 -12.48 34.06
CA GLY A 708 13.98 -11.16 33.77
C GLY A 708 12.65 -10.97 34.47
N ASN A 709 12.05 -9.80 34.27
CA ASN A 709 10.70 -9.50 34.75
C ASN A 709 9.65 -10.33 33.95
N LEU A 710 9.13 -11.37 34.61
CA LEU A 710 8.12 -12.28 34.10
C LEU A 710 6.75 -11.59 33.95
N GLY A 711 6.53 -10.50 34.71
CA GLY A 711 5.32 -9.69 34.63
C GLY A 711 5.10 -9.02 33.29
N LEU A 712 6.17 -8.60 32.61
CA LEU A 712 6.06 -7.91 31.31
C LEU A 712 5.47 -8.78 30.18
N THR A 713 5.63 -10.11 30.27
CA THR A 713 5.07 -11.05 29.30
C THR A 713 3.78 -11.72 29.76
N ALA A 714 3.36 -11.42 31.01
CA ALA A 714 2.14 -11.96 31.59
C ALA A 714 0.88 -11.24 31.08
N THR A 715 -0.26 -11.88 31.22
CA THR A 715 -1.56 -11.23 31.05
C THR A 715 -2.08 -10.75 32.39
N ALA A 716 -2.23 -9.43 32.57
CA ALA A 716 -2.80 -8.84 33.77
C ALA A 716 -4.33 -8.83 33.73
N SER A 717 -4.95 -9.19 34.84
CA SER A 717 -6.41 -9.11 35.06
C SER A 717 -6.69 -8.70 36.51
N ALA A 718 -7.89 -8.16 36.75
CA ALA A 718 -8.31 -7.77 38.09
C ALA A 718 -9.78 -8.12 38.32
N ASP A 719 -10.13 -8.42 39.58
CA ASP A 719 -11.50 -8.69 40.01
C ASP A 719 -12.43 -7.48 39.87
N ASN A 720 -11.87 -6.28 40.06
CA ASN A 720 -12.56 -5.02 39.88
C ASN A 720 -11.62 -3.92 39.40
N THR A 721 -12.08 -2.98 38.61
CA THR A 721 -11.27 -1.94 37.99
C THR A 721 -12.04 -0.64 37.89
N LEU A 722 -11.42 0.46 38.29
CA LEU A 722 -11.97 1.80 38.06
C LEU A 722 -11.81 2.16 36.58
N ALA A 723 -12.89 2.69 35.98
CA ALA A 723 -12.87 3.09 34.55
C ALA A 723 -11.74 4.08 34.26
N GLY A 724 -10.93 3.79 33.24
CA GLY A 724 -9.75 4.56 32.86
C GLY A 724 -8.42 4.09 33.48
N PHE A 725 -8.44 3.08 34.37
CA PHE A 725 -7.24 2.53 35.02
C PHE A 725 -7.19 1.00 34.92
N PRO A 726 -7.06 0.44 33.72
CA PRO A 726 -7.15 -0.99 33.46
C PRO A 726 -6.03 -1.81 34.10
N ALA A 727 -6.27 -3.09 34.35
CA ALA A 727 -5.27 -4.01 34.92
C ALA A 727 -3.99 -4.10 34.09
N SER A 728 -4.09 -3.95 32.78
CA SER A 728 -2.94 -3.94 31.87
C SER A 728 -1.94 -2.80 32.09
N ASN A 729 -2.31 -1.76 32.83
CA ASN A 729 -1.36 -0.73 33.23
C ASN A 729 -0.39 -1.19 34.33
N ALA A 730 -0.65 -2.32 34.96
CA ALA A 730 0.18 -2.82 36.05
C ALA A 730 1.32 -3.75 35.57
N ASN A 731 1.47 -3.91 34.24
CA ASN A 731 2.56 -4.70 33.64
C ASN A 731 2.95 -4.20 32.25
N ASP A 732 2.80 -2.91 32.00
CA ASP A 732 3.11 -2.30 30.71
C ASP A 732 4.54 -1.74 30.62
N GLY A 733 5.33 -1.87 31.67
CA GLY A 733 6.70 -1.37 31.78
C GLY A 733 6.80 0.14 31.97
N ASN A 734 5.71 0.81 32.38
CA ASN A 734 5.64 2.25 32.50
C ASN A 734 5.11 2.68 33.88
N GLN A 735 5.99 2.95 34.82
CA GLN A 735 5.66 3.40 36.18
C GLN A 735 4.77 4.67 36.26
N ALA A 736 4.52 5.36 35.10
CA ALA A 736 3.63 6.53 35.08
C ALA A 736 2.16 6.17 34.88
N THR A 737 1.85 4.98 34.39
CA THR A 737 0.50 4.41 34.27
C THR A 737 0.21 3.53 35.48
N TYR A 738 -1.07 3.28 35.81
CA TYR A 738 -1.39 2.40 36.92
C TYR A 738 -2.79 1.80 36.78
N TRP A 739 -2.96 0.62 37.36
CA TRP A 739 -4.27 0.05 37.69
C TRP A 739 -4.80 0.62 38.99
N GLN A 740 -6.11 0.85 39.04
CA GLN A 740 -6.82 1.18 40.28
C GLN A 740 -8.08 0.33 40.44
N ALA A 741 -8.27 -0.25 41.59
CA ALA A 741 -9.50 -0.92 41.97
C ALA A 741 -10.68 0.07 42.05
N ALA A 742 -11.87 -0.35 41.70
CA ALA A 742 -13.11 0.43 41.88
C ALA A 742 -13.58 0.41 43.36
N ASN A 743 -13.13 -0.57 44.15
CA ASN A 743 -13.49 -0.79 45.53
C ASN A 743 -12.31 -0.56 46.49
N SER A 744 -12.55 -0.61 47.79
CA SER A 744 -11.52 -0.47 48.82
C SER A 744 -10.60 -1.70 48.94
N THR A 745 -10.91 -2.77 48.24
CA THR A 745 -10.07 -3.97 48.11
C THR A 745 -10.05 -4.37 46.64
N GLY A 746 -9.02 -5.09 46.20
CA GLY A 746 -8.96 -5.60 44.83
C GLY A 746 -7.86 -6.63 44.66
N ASP A 747 -8.16 -7.63 43.83
CA ASP A 747 -7.23 -8.67 43.40
C ASP A 747 -6.65 -8.30 42.05
N LEU A 748 -5.32 -8.20 41.96
CA LEU A 748 -4.62 -8.01 40.68
C LEU A 748 -3.83 -9.28 40.37
N THR A 749 -4.14 -9.92 39.26
CA THR A 749 -3.60 -11.23 38.87
C THR A 749 -2.74 -11.10 37.62
N LEU A 750 -1.56 -11.71 37.61
CA LEU A 750 -0.73 -11.97 36.46
C LEU A 750 -0.85 -13.45 36.07
N ALA A 751 -1.30 -13.74 34.84
CA ALA A 751 -1.18 -15.05 34.22
C ALA A 751 0.16 -15.07 33.48
N LEU A 752 1.15 -15.81 34.00
CA LEU A 752 2.47 -15.89 33.39
C LEU A 752 2.39 -16.59 32.02
N ALA A 753 3.25 -16.21 31.09
CA ALA A 753 3.29 -16.81 29.75
C ALA A 753 3.58 -18.32 29.80
N GLU A 754 4.42 -18.72 30.78
CA GLU A 754 4.74 -20.12 31.06
C GLU A 754 4.87 -20.31 32.59
N PRO A 755 4.66 -21.55 33.14
CA PRO A 755 4.93 -21.85 34.54
C PRO A 755 6.38 -21.57 34.89
N ALA A 756 6.64 -20.75 35.88
CA ALA A 756 7.98 -20.34 36.27
C ALA A 756 8.19 -20.41 37.81
N PRO A 757 9.40 -20.72 38.28
CA PRO A 757 9.75 -20.50 39.68
C PRO A 757 9.84 -19.00 39.91
N VAL A 758 9.09 -18.46 40.88
CA VAL A 758 9.14 -17.06 41.27
C VAL A 758 9.67 -17.00 42.71
N ASP A 759 10.65 -16.12 42.95
CA ASP A 759 11.22 -15.93 44.28
C ASP A 759 11.14 -14.49 44.77
N ARG A 760 10.68 -13.57 43.91
CA ARG A 760 10.55 -12.16 44.21
C ARG A 760 9.48 -11.53 43.36
N VAL A 761 8.67 -10.66 43.95
CA VAL A 761 7.82 -9.73 43.23
C VAL A 761 8.20 -8.30 43.57
N VAL A 762 8.06 -7.40 42.57
CA VAL A 762 8.25 -5.97 42.79
C VAL A 762 6.93 -5.28 42.45
N VAL A 763 6.50 -4.41 43.36
CA VAL A 763 5.28 -3.62 43.22
C VAL A 763 5.65 -2.15 43.19
N GLU A 764 5.20 -1.43 42.20
CA GLU A 764 5.51 -0.02 42.02
C GLU A 764 4.24 0.85 42.00
N LEU A 765 4.39 2.09 42.43
CA LEU A 765 3.45 3.17 42.26
C LEU A 765 4.08 4.30 41.46
N PRO A 766 3.29 5.21 40.81
CA PRO A 766 3.84 6.30 40.02
C PRO A 766 4.84 7.15 40.79
N GLN A 767 5.95 7.50 40.14
CA GLN A 767 6.99 8.33 40.69
C GLN A 767 6.44 9.70 41.12
N GLY A 768 6.91 10.18 42.29
CA GLY A 768 6.50 11.47 42.79
C GLY A 768 5.17 11.47 43.58
N TRP A 769 4.51 10.32 43.70
CA TRP A 769 3.38 10.21 44.64
C TRP A 769 3.89 10.26 46.08
N GLY A 770 3.11 10.88 46.98
CA GLY A 770 3.42 10.98 48.38
C GLY A 770 3.31 9.64 49.10
N ASP A 771 3.99 9.55 50.28
CA ASP A 771 4.05 8.37 51.11
C ASP A 771 2.65 7.78 51.38
N ARG A 772 2.52 6.47 51.19
CA ARG A 772 1.30 5.73 51.47
C ARG A 772 1.58 4.27 51.80
N HIS A 773 0.70 3.64 52.57
CA HIS A 773 0.72 2.22 52.79
C HIS A 773 -0.38 1.53 52.00
N GLN A 774 -0.05 0.36 51.45
CA GLN A 774 -1.03 -0.62 51.02
C GLN A 774 -0.75 -1.94 51.74
N THR A 775 -1.81 -2.61 52.15
CA THR A 775 -1.72 -3.95 52.70
C THR A 775 -1.82 -4.95 51.60
N ILE A 776 -0.78 -5.75 51.35
CA ILE A 776 -0.63 -6.66 50.23
C ILE A 776 -0.39 -8.07 50.76
N GLU A 777 -1.13 -9.05 50.22
CA GLU A 777 -0.86 -10.48 50.28
C GLU A 777 -0.43 -10.94 48.91
N VAL A 778 0.52 -11.87 48.82
CA VAL A 778 0.96 -12.44 47.54
C VAL A 778 0.55 -13.91 47.51
N ASP A 779 -0.25 -14.27 46.53
CA ASP A 779 -0.70 -15.63 46.29
C ASP A 779 -0.14 -16.19 44.98
N GLY A 780 0.06 -17.51 44.92
CA GLY A 780 0.44 -18.25 43.74
C GLY A 780 -0.56 -19.35 43.40
N SER A 781 -0.68 -19.65 42.11
CA SER A 781 -1.53 -20.72 41.60
C SER A 781 -0.90 -21.40 40.38
N THR A 782 -1.18 -22.69 40.17
CA THR A 782 -0.81 -23.43 38.96
C THR A 782 -1.98 -23.57 38.01
N ASP A 783 -3.23 -23.34 38.44
CA ASP A 783 -4.44 -23.54 37.65
C ASP A 783 -5.33 -22.28 37.53
N GLY A 784 -4.96 -21.17 38.18
CA GLY A 784 -5.72 -19.90 38.21
C GLY A 784 -7.01 -19.95 39.05
N SER A 785 -7.29 -21.06 39.74
CA SER A 785 -8.51 -21.27 40.53
C SER A 785 -8.23 -21.64 41.97
N THR A 786 -7.18 -22.37 42.23
CA THR A 786 -6.74 -22.79 43.58
C THR A 786 -5.54 -21.97 43.97
N TRP A 787 -5.69 -21.13 44.99
CA TRP A 787 -4.67 -20.19 45.41
C TRP A 787 -3.98 -20.63 46.68
N THR A 788 -2.68 -20.43 46.74
CA THR A 788 -1.84 -20.65 47.92
C THR A 788 -1.17 -19.35 48.28
N THR A 789 -1.31 -18.92 49.51
CA THR A 789 -0.62 -17.74 50.03
C THR A 789 0.88 -17.98 50.10
N LEU A 790 1.64 -17.26 49.32
CA LEU A 790 3.10 -17.28 49.25
C LEU A 790 3.70 -16.31 50.28
N VAL A 791 3.11 -15.13 50.40
CA VAL A 791 3.47 -14.12 51.40
C VAL A 791 2.22 -13.62 52.09
N PRO A 792 2.13 -13.81 53.43
CA PRO A 792 0.98 -13.35 54.23
C PRO A 792 0.80 -11.82 54.13
N SER A 793 -0.43 -11.38 54.25
CA SER A 793 -0.84 -9.99 54.25
C SER A 793 -0.02 -9.11 55.21
N ALA A 794 0.60 -8.06 54.69
CA ALA A 794 1.42 -7.11 55.42
C ALA A 794 1.27 -5.69 54.82
N ALA A 795 1.48 -4.68 55.66
CA ALA A 795 1.48 -3.28 55.21
C ALA A 795 2.85 -2.92 54.62
N TYR A 796 2.86 -2.43 53.39
CA TYR A 796 4.06 -1.97 52.70
C TYR A 796 3.99 -0.46 52.46
N LEU A 797 5.09 0.24 52.83
CA LEU A 797 5.24 1.69 52.61
C LEU A 797 5.76 1.95 51.21
N PHE A 798 5.02 2.70 50.39
CA PHE A 798 5.48 3.29 49.15
C PHE A 798 5.88 4.75 49.44
N SER A 799 7.11 5.08 49.12
CA SER A 799 7.70 6.41 49.36
C SER A 799 8.75 6.74 48.32
N ALA A 800 8.90 8.00 48.04
CA ALA A 800 9.99 8.48 47.14
C ALA A 800 11.40 8.16 47.73
N SER A 801 11.49 7.77 49.00
CA SER A 801 12.74 7.44 49.71
C SER A 801 12.94 5.93 49.93
N ASN A 802 12.14 5.06 49.32
CA ASN A 802 12.33 3.62 49.42
C ASN A 802 13.71 3.20 48.86
N ALA A 803 14.30 2.19 49.54
CA ALA A 803 15.63 1.70 49.19
C ALA A 803 15.70 1.09 47.77
N ASP A 804 14.59 0.51 47.34
CA ASP A 804 14.47 -0.18 46.04
C ASP A 804 14.19 0.78 44.87
N GLY A 805 13.86 2.03 45.17
CA GLY A 805 13.52 3.05 44.18
C GLY A 805 12.35 3.93 44.64
N ASN A 806 12.08 4.99 43.91
CA ASN A 806 10.98 5.93 44.14
C ASN A 806 9.62 5.23 43.99
N ASN A 807 8.93 5.02 45.15
CA ASN A 807 7.65 4.29 45.21
C ASN A 807 7.74 2.81 44.75
N VAL A 808 8.87 2.16 44.97
CA VAL A 808 9.13 0.76 44.65
C VAL A 808 9.24 -0.09 45.91
N VAL A 809 8.59 -1.23 45.93
CA VAL A 809 8.63 -2.20 47.01
C VAL A 809 8.95 -3.59 46.52
N THR A 810 10.01 -4.21 47.04
CA THR A 810 10.39 -5.59 46.73
C THR A 810 9.87 -6.54 47.80
N ILE A 811 9.14 -7.57 47.42
CA ILE A 811 8.59 -8.61 48.28
C ILE A 811 9.25 -9.93 47.93
N SER A 812 10.03 -10.50 48.86
CA SER A 812 10.62 -11.84 48.71
C SER A 812 9.54 -12.91 48.83
N VAL A 813 9.53 -13.85 47.89
CA VAL A 813 8.60 -14.97 47.80
C VAL A 813 9.41 -16.27 48.02
N PRO A 814 8.91 -17.26 48.78
CA PRO A 814 9.52 -18.59 48.78
C PRO A 814 9.52 -19.14 47.35
N SER A 815 10.71 -19.51 46.82
CA SER A 815 10.84 -19.96 45.44
C SER A 815 9.80 -21.04 45.11
N THR A 816 8.81 -20.68 44.29
CA THR A 816 7.64 -21.54 44.06
C THR A 816 7.31 -21.46 42.56
N THR A 817 7.14 -22.63 41.90
CA THR A 817 6.69 -22.69 40.51
C THR A 817 5.19 -22.39 40.44
N VAL A 818 4.85 -21.33 39.73
CA VAL A 818 3.47 -20.87 39.55
C VAL A 818 3.17 -20.58 38.08
N SER A 819 1.90 -20.68 37.69
CA SER A 819 1.37 -20.19 36.39
C SER A 819 0.66 -18.86 36.56
N TYR A 820 0.23 -18.53 37.78
CA TYR A 820 -0.46 -17.30 38.11
C TYR A 820 0.09 -16.74 39.42
N LEU A 821 0.24 -15.43 39.48
CA LEU A 821 0.50 -14.66 40.69
C LEU A 821 -0.65 -13.71 40.93
N ARG A 822 -1.01 -13.50 42.20
CA ARG A 822 -2.05 -12.56 42.58
C ARG A 822 -1.57 -11.68 43.76
N LEU A 823 -1.86 -10.38 43.64
CA LEU A 823 -1.81 -9.46 44.75
C LEU A 823 -3.23 -9.26 45.27
N ASP A 824 -3.55 -9.70 46.46
CA ASP A 824 -4.76 -9.29 47.20
C ASP A 824 -4.38 -8.05 48.01
N ILE A 825 -4.99 -6.91 47.60
CA ILE A 825 -4.60 -5.60 48.14
C ILE A 825 -5.78 -4.95 48.85
N SER A 826 -5.51 -4.46 50.01
CA SER A 826 -6.46 -3.73 50.85
C SER A 826 -5.80 -2.51 51.50
N ASN A 827 -6.62 -1.66 52.10
CA ASN A 827 -6.21 -0.61 52.99
C ASN A 827 -5.13 0.36 52.43
N ASN A 828 -5.38 0.94 51.25
CA ASN A 828 -4.60 2.09 50.79
C ASN A 828 -4.97 3.32 51.68
N ASP A 829 -4.06 3.76 52.52
CA ASP A 829 -4.30 4.77 53.55
C ASP A 829 -4.46 6.21 53.04
N VAL A 830 -4.18 6.45 51.73
CA VAL A 830 -4.31 7.76 51.08
C VAL A 830 -5.54 7.79 50.18
N GLN A 831 -5.64 6.84 49.22
CA GLN A 831 -6.68 6.82 48.23
C GLN A 831 -7.92 5.99 48.63
N GLY A 832 -7.76 5.07 49.60
CA GLY A 832 -8.81 4.16 50.04
C GLY A 832 -9.09 2.98 49.07
N ALA A 833 -8.54 3.02 47.84
CA ALA A 833 -8.63 1.96 46.82
C ALA A 833 -7.21 1.47 46.46
N PRO A 834 -7.01 0.17 46.18
CA PRO A 834 -5.75 -0.37 45.68
C PRO A 834 -5.28 0.30 44.41
N GLN A 835 -3.97 0.51 44.29
CA GLN A 835 -3.31 1.08 43.12
C GLN A 835 -2.00 0.34 42.87
N VAL A 836 -1.68 0.03 41.60
CA VAL A 836 -0.41 -0.60 41.20
C VAL A 836 0.00 -0.04 39.84
N ALA A 837 1.19 0.53 39.76
CA ALA A 837 1.78 0.99 38.50
C ALA A 837 2.46 -0.18 37.77
N GLU A 838 3.28 -0.94 38.50
CA GLU A 838 3.90 -2.16 37.97
C GLU A 838 3.80 -3.30 38.97
N PHE A 839 3.45 -4.47 38.47
CA PHE A 839 3.54 -5.75 39.15
C PHE A 839 4.53 -6.66 38.43
N GLU A 840 5.74 -6.65 38.91
CA GLU A 840 6.83 -7.42 38.33
C GLU A 840 7.06 -8.72 39.10
N ALA A 841 7.50 -9.76 38.43
CA ALA A 841 7.82 -11.05 38.98
C ALA A 841 9.19 -11.53 38.47
N PHE A 842 10.01 -12.10 39.37
CA PHE A 842 11.36 -12.52 39.01
C PHE A 842 11.65 -13.93 39.57
N SER A 843 12.56 -14.61 38.87
CA SER A 843 13.22 -15.83 39.25
C SER A 843 14.72 -15.59 39.38
N ASN A 844 15.37 -16.06 40.41
CA ASN A 844 16.85 -16.00 40.55
C ASN A 844 17.56 -17.03 39.69
#